data_bcffd1aaa713a00fe032a601827a6ea6
#
_entry.id   bcffd1aaa713a00fe032a601827a6ea6
#
_cell.length_a   1.000
_cell.length_b   1.000
_cell.length_c   1.000
_cell.angle_alpha   90.00
_cell.angle_beta   90.00
_cell.angle_gamma   90.00
#
_symmetry.space_group_name_H-M   'P 1'
#
loop_
_entity.id
_entity.type
_entity.pdbx_description
1 polymer ?
#
loop_
_entity_poly.entity_id
_entity_poly.type
_entity_poly.pdbx_seq_one_letter_code
_entity_poly.pdbx_strand_id
1 'polypeptide(L)'
;MFRSRKRIPYDPPGQRKNKGKKPEWKRSDQIFLNRRVFVMKGAIVAGFAALATRLGYMQIVRGDYYQAETANTTQSWRPETPVRGLIFDRQGRPLAENRRVWEVRVVPARLPKRGTPERERVRSTVISALRLPEVLVIDPSAVPEGSEETVHRRVANLLGLTKKETIDEFLRIVRIRSLYNYLVEVDQFSDDQAPMFRAAAQELPGVKVINRFDYLVENTAVPDLSVVIKRDVSREIAMTLEANRLYLPGIELNDTALVRSYPAGEVMSHVLGYVGPVIEEERQDPQNQTAGGQSYYEFDDTIGKLGLELWMEKVLRGNRGGKFVEVDGLGIETRLIYENPPVPGRNLKLTIDLELQAAATAALEEGLFFSNEDRYLKDQKKADPELERHEYRAGAGAVVVLDVRNGDVLALASYPLYDNQLFVEGISTRKYLEYTQDENRPLINKAAADHFPPGSTLKIFMAMAGLHEDVINANSAYTCTSGIWVPYTWDETRGDRYLCWLREEGGHGTLDLVSALERSCDVFFYNVGTPEQKPEGALMNLHYRDLFYATDQKGDLHFFEGLGIQKMHDNLHDRFWFGQATGIELPFEAVGLVPDPEWKNDIYEEGWSAGDTINTSIGQGFFLATPLQMAVNTAAIANGGQIHRPRLLLETVDDKGATIQTFATESLRQVKLQRDHLDLVREGMWRVVNVETGTAHGAYDDDGVLVSKWPYANPPGEEQIEIAGKTGTAEVGVKREDGTYQDSHAWFTAYAPYAEPEIVVTVFLKEGGEGSSYAVPIADKVLRAYFELTGARARGTILRQDELPIGKEHPAPSAGVVIAGSPTAVPDESFDQSEDNFVDEENPIDEIEE
;
A
#
# COMPACT_ATOMS: atom_id res chain seq x y z
N MET A 1 -12.91 -6.36 49.84
CA MET A 1 -13.73 -6.82 50.99
C MET A 1 -14.49 -8.06 50.57
N PHE A 2 -13.96 -9.21 50.91
CA PHE A 2 -14.58 -10.52 50.71
C PHE A 2 -15.52 -10.84 51.84
N ARG A 3 -16.73 -11.28 51.54
CA ARG A 3 -17.59 -12.02 52.49
C ARG A 3 -17.89 -13.39 51.94
N SER A 4 -17.27 -14.37 52.56
CA SER A 4 -17.53 -15.78 52.46
C SER A 4 -18.95 -16.16 52.87
N ARG A 5 -19.67 -16.92 52.03
CA ARG A 5 -20.89 -17.63 52.46
C ARG A 5 -20.53 -19.08 52.84
N LYS A 6 -20.83 -19.41 54.09
CA LYS A 6 -20.69 -20.72 54.71
C LYS A 6 -21.63 -21.73 54.07
N ARG A 7 -21.13 -22.91 53.81
CA ARG A 7 -21.92 -24.13 53.51
C ARG A 7 -22.61 -24.61 54.77
N ILE A 8 -23.87 -24.94 54.63
CA ILE A 8 -24.67 -25.63 55.65
C ILE A 8 -24.53 -27.15 55.36
N PRO A 9 -24.18 -27.98 56.34
CA PRO A 9 -24.14 -29.44 56.14
C PRO A 9 -25.56 -30.04 56.21
N TYR A 10 -25.82 -30.98 55.34
CA TYR A 10 -27.05 -31.80 55.32
C TYR A 10 -26.85 -33.04 56.18
N ASP A 11 -27.64 -33.19 57.21
CA ASP A 11 -27.72 -34.40 58.05
C ASP A 11 -28.87 -35.30 57.53
N PRO A 12 -28.64 -36.59 57.32
CA PRO A 12 -29.71 -37.53 56.97
C PRO A 12 -30.50 -37.98 58.19
N PRO A 13 -31.82 -38.14 58.08
CA PRO A 13 -32.65 -38.55 59.19
C PRO A 13 -32.46 -40.06 59.58
N GLY A 14 -32.40 -40.26 60.88
CA GLY A 14 -32.07 -41.50 61.56
C GLY A 14 -33.04 -42.65 61.39
N GLN A 15 -32.47 -43.80 61.41
CA GLN A 15 -33.18 -45.09 61.48
C GLN A 15 -33.90 -45.28 62.78
N ARG A 16 -35.21 -45.44 62.74
CA ARG A 16 -36.00 -46.08 63.85
C ARG A 16 -36.07 -47.60 63.62
N LYS A 17 -35.44 -48.37 64.49
CA LYS A 17 -35.61 -49.83 64.62
C LYS A 17 -37.00 -50.07 65.22
N ASN A 18 -37.86 -50.75 64.46
CA ASN A 18 -39.09 -51.35 65.08
C ASN A 18 -38.98 -52.87 64.92
N LYS A 19 -38.89 -53.55 66.06
CA LYS A 19 -38.97 -55.01 66.16
C LYS A 19 -40.45 -55.40 65.95
N GLY A 20 -40.82 -56.05 64.88
CA GLY A 20 -42.11 -56.59 64.63
C GLY A 20 -42.05 -58.06 64.24
N LYS A 21 -42.74 -58.86 64.99
CA LYS A 21 -42.85 -60.35 65.02
C LYS A 21 -42.99 -60.95 63.55
N LYS A 22 -42.30 -62.14 63.36
CA LYS A 22 -42.51 -63.04 62.24
C LYS A 22 -43.91 -63.65 62.28
N PRO A 23 -44.67 -63.66 61.16
CA PRO A 23 -45.81 -64.55 61.04
C PRO A 23 -45.34 -65.85 60.45
N GLU A 24 -45.72 -66.96 61.14
CA GLU A 24 -45.64 -68.32 60.61
C GLU A 24 -46.54 -68.49 59.40
N TRP A 25 -45.95 -68.91 58.31
CA TRP A 25 -46.75 -69.30 57.14
C TRP A 25 -47.02 -70.81 57.17
N LYS A 26 -48.31 -71.17 57.43
CA LYS A 26 -48.89 -72.56 57.21
C LYS A 26 -48.78 -72.91 55.72
N ARG A 27 -48.09 -74.05 55.42
CA ARG A 27 -48.16 -74.73 54.13
C ARG A 27 -49.56 -75.32 53.94
N SER A 28 -50.29 -74.72 53.04
CA SER A 28 -51.33 -75.41 52.22
C SER A 28 -51.72 -74.40 51.13
N ASP A 29 -51.43 -74.73 49.90
CA ASP A 29 -52.42 -74.84 48.81
C ASP A 29 -51.69 -75.08 47.53
N GLN A 30 -51.87 -76.22 46.96
CA GLN A 30 -51.52 -76.48 45.55
C GLN A 30 -52.36 -75.50 44.69
N ILE A 31 -51.73 -74.52 44.16
CA ILE A 31 -52.35 -73.65 43.21
C ILE A 31 -52.57 -74.46 41.92
N PHE A 32 -53.76 -74.96 41.71
CA PHE A 32 -54.20 -75.42 40.38
C PHE A 32 -54.05 -74.26 39.41
N LEU A 33 -53.00 -74.31 38.55
CA LEU A 33 -52.81 -73.36 37.47
C LEU A 33 -54.02 -73.45 36.54
N ASN A 34 -55.02 -72.60 36.72
CA ASN A 34 -56.14 -72.43 35.86
C ASN A 34 -55.68 -72.14 34.43
N ARG A 35 -56.07 -72.95 33.48
CA ARG A 35 -55.73 -72.73 32.05
C ARG A 35 -55.84 -71.23 31.63
N ARG A 36 -56.81 -70.52 32.17
CA ARG A 36 -57.06 -69.13 31.97
C ARG A 36 -55.91 -68.27 32.45
N VAL A 37 -55.29 -68.54 33.65
CA VAL A 37 -54.19 -67.85 34.23
C VAL A 37 -52.89 -68.09 33.40
N PHE A 38 -52.74 -69.36 32.93
CA PHE A 38 -51.62 -69.67 32.04
C PHE A 38 -51.66 -68.93 30.67
N VAL A 39 -52.88 -68.93 30.09
CA VAL A 39 -53.13 -68.19 28.82
C VAL A 39 -52.93 -66.66 29.00
N MET A 40 -53.38 -66.12 30.15
CA MET A 40 -53.20 -64.69 30.43
C MET A 40 -51.76 -64.36 30.69
N LYS A 41 -51.02 -65.21 31.41
CA LYS A 41 -49.57 -65.06 31.60
C LYS A 41 -48.82 -65.21 30.27
N GLY A 42 -49.21 -66.16 29.43
CA GLY A 42 -48.68 -66.34 28.06
C GLY A 42 -48.96 -65.11 27.17
N ALA A 43 -50.16 -64.56 27.27
CA ALA A 43 -50.53 -63.35 26.49
C ALA A 43 -49.71 -62.11 26.93
N ILE A 44 -49.47 -62.00 28.26
CA ILE A 44 -48.61 -60.93 28.80
C ILE A 44 -47.16 -61.07 28.35
N VAL A 45 -46.61 -62.27 28.43
CA VAL A 45 -45.20 -62.55 27.94
C VAL A 45 -45.13 -62.38 26.42
N ALA A 46 -46.14 -62.83 25.66
CA ALA A 46 -46.17 -62.57 24.23
C ALA A 46 -46.29 -61.10 23.88
N GLY A 47 -47.10 -60.35 24.66
CA GLY A 47 -47.16 -58.91 24.52
C GLY A 47 -45.82 -58.19 24.82
N PHE A 48 -45.14 -58.58 25.87
CA PHE A 48 -43.81 -58.06 26.16
C PHE A 48 -42.78 -58.52 25.12
N ALA A 49 -42.84 -59.73 24.63
CA ALA A 49 -41.95 -60.21 23.59
C ALA A 49 -42.19 -59.47 22.29
N ALA A 50 -43.46 -59.19 21.92
CA ALA A 50 -43.79 -58.39 20.72
C ALA A 50 -43.26 -56.92 20.88
N LEU A 51 -43.42 -56.32 22.05
CA LEU A 51 -42.87 -54.98 22.33
C LEU A 51 -41.34 -54.97 22.32
N ALA A 52 -40.69 -55.96 22.92
CA ALA A 52 -39.22 -56.10 22.91
C ALA A 52 -38.72 -56.37 21.48
N THR A 53 -39.41 -57.19 20.69
CA THR A 53 -39.05 -57.42 19.28
C THR A 53 -39.21 -56.12 18.46
N ARG A 54 -40.30 -55.38 18.67
CA ARG A 54 -40.52 -54.08 18.00
C ARG A 54 -39.50 -53.05 18.41
N LEU A 55 -39.16 -53.00 19.72
CA LEU A 55 -38.11 -52.12 20.22
C LEU A 55 -36.74 -52.48 19.64
N GLY A 56 -36.41 -53.78 19.64
CA GLY A 56 -35.19 -54.29 19.01
C GLY A 56 -35.15 -54.03 17.49
N TYR A 57 -36.25 -54.18 16.81
CA TYR A 57 -36.37 -53.82 15.41
C TYR A 57 -36.14 -52.30 15.17
N MET A 58 -36.74 -51.46 16.01
CA MET A 58 -36.53 -50.00 15.95
C MET A 58 -35.11 -49.60 16.31
N GLN A 59 -34.47 -50.25 17.28
CA GLN A 59 -33.12 -49.89 17.75
C GLN A 59 -32.01 -50.54 16.92
N ILE A 60 -32.19 -51.80 16.41
CA ILE A 60 -31.11 -52.52 15.71
C ILE A 60 -31.28 -52.49 14.19
N VAL A 61 -32.51 -52.70 13.69
CA VAL A 61 -32.75 -52.80 12.21
C VAL A 61 -33.06 -51.44 11.60
N ARG A 62 -33.70 -50.55 12.35
CA ARG A 62 -33.98 -49.17 11.93
C ARG A 62 -33.26 -48.13 12.80
N GLY A 63 -32.29 -48.54 13.59
CA GLY A 63 -31.52 -47.66 14.46
C GLY A 63 -30.87 -46.54 13.68
N ASP A 64 -30.27 -46.87 12.56
CA ASP A 64 -29.66 -45.91 11.67
C ASP A 64 -30.68 -44.93 11.05
N TYR A 65 -31.90 -45.43 10.72
CA TYR A 65 -32.98 -44.57 10.24
C TYR A 65 -33.49 -43.61 11.31
N TYR A 66 -33.71 -44.10 12.54
CA TYR A 66 -34.16 -43.23 13.62
C TYR A 66 -33.05 -42.39 14.20
N GLN A 67 -31.78 -42.81 14.15
CA GLN A 67 -30.64 -41.98 14.44
C GLN A 67 -30.47 -40.90 13.36
N ALA A 68 -30.65 -41.22 12.08
CA ALA A 68 -30.67 -40.24 11.02
C ALA A 68 -31.82 -39.25 11.17
N GLU A 69 -33.01 -39.70 11.59
CA GLU A 69 -34.19 -38.85 11.77
C GLU A 69 -34.08 -37.96 13.03
N THR A 70 -33.41 -38.43 14.08
CA THR A 70 -33.05 -37.61 15.28
C THR A 70 -31.81 -36.73 15.06
N ALA A 71 -30.89 -37.19 14.24
CA ALA A 71 -29.77 -36.33 13.75
C ALA A 71 -30.25 -35.27 12.76
N ASN A 72 -31.44 -35.42 12.24
CA ASN A 72 -32.05 -34.50 11.26
C ASN A 72 -32.58 -33.20 11.88
N THR A 73 -32.61 -33.08 13.19
CA THR A 73 -32.94 -31.83 13.88
C THR A 73 -31.71 -31.41 14.65
N THR A 74 -30.81 -30.74 13.96
CA THR A 74 -29.58 -30.23 14.56
C THR A 74 -29.67 -28.71 14.75
N GLN A 75 -29.27 -28.27 15.90
CA GLN A 75 -29.13 -26.84 16.17
C GLN A 75 -27.82 -26.38 15.50
N SER A 76 -27.88 -25.32 14.69
CA SER A 76 -26.75 -24.78 13.96
C SER A 76 -26.59 -23.28 14.24
N TRP A 77 -25.38 -22.86 14.47
CA TRP A 77 -25.02 -21.45 14.48
C TRP A 77 -24.83 -20.98 13.03
N ARG A 78 -25.55 -19.92 12.67
CA ARG A 78 -25.43 -19.24 11.36
C ARG A 78 -24.80 -17.88 11.61
N PRO A 79 -23.50 -17.72 11.34
CA PRO A 79 -22.84 -16.43 11.51
C PRO A 79 -23.39 -15.41 10.50
N GLU A 80 -23.57 -14.18 10.97
CA GLU A 80 -23.98 -13.04 10.14
C GLU A 80 -22.85 -12.01 10.09
N THR A 81 -22.40 -11.68 8.89
CA THR A 81 -21.33 -10.71 8.68
C THR A 81 -21.88 -9.30 8.87
N PRO A 82 -21.22 -8.44 9.66
CA PRO A 82 -21.61 -7.06 9.83
C PRO A 82 -21.38 -6.25 8.53
N VAL A 83 -22.13 -5.19 8.38
CA VAL A 83 -21.90 -4.21 7.32
C VAL A 83 -20.61 -3.47 7.63
N ARG A 84 -19.68 -3.43 6.69
CA ARG A 84 -18.42 -2.70 6.81
C ARG A 84 -18.65 -1.20 6.84
N GLY A 85 -17.95 -0.46 7.69
CA GLY A 85 -18.04 1.00 7.78
C GLY A 85 -17.69 1.69 6.47
N LEU A 86 -18.32 2.82 6.21
CA LEU A 86 -18.07 3.67 5.04
C LEU A 86 -16.87 4.56 5.30
N ILE A 87 -16.24 5.06 4.22
CA ILE A 87 -15.14 6.03 4.31
C ILE A 87 -15.53 7.25 3.51
N PHE A 88 -15.41 8.43 4.13
CA PHE A 88 -15.78 9.73 3.55
C PHE A 88 -14.57 10.65 3.52
N ASP A 89 -14.54 11.57 2.57
CA ASP A 89 -13.60 12.67 2.56
C ASP A 89 -13.99 13.74 3.61
N ARG A 90 -13.21 14.82 3.69
CA ARG A 90 -13.48 15.92 4.64
C ARG A 90 -14.79 16.66 4.37
N GLN A 91 -15.32 16.61 3.14
CA GLN A 91 -16.59 17.21 2.74
C GLN A 91 -17.79 16.27 2.94
N GLY A 92 -17.54 14.99 3.33
CA GLY A 92 -18.58 13.98 3.50
C GLY A 92 -18.95 13.23 2.21
N ARG A 93 -18.13 13.31 1.16
CA ARG A 93 -18.31 12.51 -0.07
C ARG A 93 -17.82 11.10 0.15
N PRO A 94 -18.54 10.06 -0.31
CA PRO A 94 -18.15 8.68 -0.13
C PRO A 94 -16.92 8.35 -0.96
N LEU A 95 -15.88 7.83 -0.29
CA LEU A 95 -14.65 7.31 -0.90
C LEU A 95 -14.67 5.78 -0.99
N ALA A 96 -15.30 5.13 0.00
CA ALA A 96 -15.54 3.71 0.00
C ALA A 96 -16.92 3.41 0.60
N GLU A 97 -17.71 2.61 -0.11
CA GLU A 97 -19.07 2.25 0.25
C GLU A 97 -19.35 0.76 0.04
N ASN A 98 -20.53 0.30 0.44
CA ASN A 98 -20.97 -1.08 0.25
C ASN A 98 -22.13 -1.10 -0.74
N ARG A 99 -21.92 -1.72 -1.90
CA ARG A 99 -22.95 -1.84 -2.94
C ARG A 99 -23.66 -3.19 -2.82
N ARG A 100 -24.99 -3.18 -2.87
CA ARG A 100 -25.79 -4.40 -2.91
C ARG A 100 -25.68 -5.04 -4.28
N VAL A 101 -25.36 -6.33 -4.30
CA VAL A 101 -25.15 -7.09 -5.52
C VAL A 101 -25.89 -8.43 -5.47
N TRP A 102 -26.12 -9.03 -6.65
CA TRP A 102 -26.53 -10.41 -6.78
C TRP A 102 -25.32 -11.32 -6.70
N GLU A 103 -25.39 -12.33 -5.85
CA GLU A 103 -24.36 -13.34 -5.69
C GLU A 103 -24.93 -14.73 -6.00
N VAL A 104 -24.21 -15.51 -6.79
CA VAL A 104 -24.56 -16.89 -7.10
C VAL A 104 -23.67 -17.81 -6.28
N ARG A 105 -24.30 -18.72 -5.55
CA ARG A 105 -23.64 -19.68 -4.66
C ARG A 105 -23.99 -21.11 -5.07
N VAL A 106 -23.13 -22.05 -4.63
CA VAL A 106 -23.41 -23.49 -4.79
C VAL A 106 -23.30 -24.20 -3.44
N VAL A 107 -24.20 -25.09 -3.17
CA VAL A 107 -24.13 -26.06 -2.06
C VAL A 107 -23.78 -27.41 -2.65
N PRO A 108 -22.52 -27.88 -2.60
CA PRO A 108 -22.07 -29.11 -3.28
C PRO A 108 -22.90 -30.36 -2.91
N ALA A 109 -23.28 -30.49 -1.64
CA ALA A 109 -24.09 -31.64 -1.16
C ALA A 109 -25.50 -31.71 -1.77
N ARG A 110 -26.06 -30.58 -2.20
CA ARG A 110 -27.39 -30.50 -2.80
C ARG A 110 -27.39 -30.68 -4.32
N LEU A 111 -26.21 -30.76 -4.93
CA LEU A 111 -26.11 -31.01 -6.36
C LEU A 111 -26.50 -32.48 -6.69
N PRO A 112 -27.07 -32.78 -7.88
CA PRO A 112 -27.32 -34.14 -8.31
C PRO A 112 -26.04 -34.99 -8.28
N LYS A 113 -26.20 -36.31 -8.20
CA LYS A 113 -25.08 -37.27 -8.14
C LYS A 113 -24.15 -37.09 -9.35
N ARG A 114 -22.84 -37.18 -9.12
CA ARG A 114 -21.83 -37.14 -10.19
C ARG A 114 -22.14 -38.17 -11.28
N GLY A 115 -21.96 -37.78 -12.54
CA GLY A 115 -22.18 -38.62 -13.72
C GLY A 115 -23.66 -38.75 -14.16
N THR A 116 -24.58 -38.02 -13.50
CA THR A 116 -25.98 -37.99 -13.95
C THR A 116 -26.22 -36.87 -14.98
N PRO A 117 -27.17 -37.05 -15.92
CA PRO A 117 -27.54 -36.00 -16.88
C PRO A 117 -28.04 -34.72 -16.21
N GLU A 118 -28.68 -34.84 -15.04
CA GLU A 118 -29.14 -33.71 -14.24
C GLU A 118 -27.94 -32.86 -13.72
N ARG A 119 -26.90 -33.54 -13.24
CA ARG A 119 -25.68 -32.88 -12.79
C ARG A 119 -25.03 -32.09 -13.91
N GLU A 120 -24.90 -32.69 -15.09
CA GLU A 120 -24.28 -32.03 -16.25
C GLU A 120 -25.12 -30.86 -16.77
N ARG A 121 -26.46 -30.97 -16.68
CA ARG A 121 -27.36 -29.84 -16.99
C ARG A 121 -27.14 -28.66 -16.04
N VAL A 122 -27.10 -28.89 -14.73
CA VAL A 122 -26.83 -27.82 -13.75
C VAL A 122 -25.47 -27.18 -14.06
N ARG A 123 -24.44 -28.00 -14.21
CA ARG A 123 -23.08 -27.56 -14.49
C ARG A 123 -23.01 -26.70 -15.76
N SER A 124 -23.50 -27.21 -16.89
CA SER A 124 -23.41 -26.50 -18.18
C SER A 124 -24.26 -25.23 -18.19
N THR A 125 -25.42 -25.22 -17.55
CA THR A 125 -26.27 -24.03 -17.45
C THR A 125 -25.58 -22.93 -16.65
N VAL A 126 -25.00 -23.26 -15.48
CA VAL A 126 -24.34 -22.30 -14.60
C VAL A 126 -23.07 -21.75 -15.28
N ILE A 127 -22.24 -22.63 -15.85
CA ILE A 127 -21.01 -22.22 -16.56
C ILE A 127 -21.33 -21.24 -17.70
N SER A 128 -22.34 -21.60 -18.53
CA SER A 128 -22.75 -20.77 -19.67
C SER A 128 -23.35 -19.43 -19.24
N ALA A 129 -24.28 -19.45 -18.26
CA ALA A 129 -24.95 -18.23 -17.78
C ALA A 129 -23.98 -17.25 -17.12
N LEU A 130 -23.06 -17.75 -16.31
CA LEU A 130 -22.08 -16.92 -15.58
C LEU A 130 -20.80 -16.68 -16.37
N ARG A 131 -20.61 -17.33 -17.52
CA ARG A 131 -19.36 -17.31 -18.31
C ARG A 131 -18.16 -17.63 -17.42
N LEU A 132 -18.23 -18.77 -16.73
CA LEU A 132 -17.16 -19.15 -15.80
C LEU A 132 -15.92 -19.61 -16.56
N PRO A 133 -14.73 -19.09 -16.23
CA PRO A 133 -13.51 -19.42 -16.93
C PRO A 133 -13.02 -20.85 -16.65
N GLU A 134 -12.17 -21.36 -17.52
CA GLU A 134 -11.28 -22.47 -17.19
C GLU A 134 -10.13 -21.98 -16.32
N VAL A 135 -9.68 -22.81 -15.40
CA VAL A 135 -8.64 -22.50 -14.44
C VAL A 135 -7.57 -23.58 -14.45
N LEU A 136 -6.32 -23.16 -14.40
CA LEU A 136 -5.19 -24.05 -14.19
C LEU A 136 -5.00 -24.27 -12.69
N VAL A 137 -5.00 -25.52 -12.29
CA VAL A 137 -4.89 -25.93 -10.89
C VAL A 137 -3.70 -26.85 -10.73
N ILE A 138 -2.92 -26.63 -9.67
CA ILE A 138 -1.85 -27.54 -9.26
C ILE A 138 -2.38 -28.36 -8.06
N ASP A 139 -2.45 -29.67 -8.23
CA ASP A 139 -2.80 -30.61 -7.17
C ASP A 139 -1.53 -31.07 -6.45
N PRO A 140 -1.21 -30.56 -5.25
CA PRO A 140 0.03 -30.87 -4.57
C PRO A 140 0.20 -32.37 -4.29
N SER A 141 -0.94 -33.07 -4.09
CA SER A 141 -0.92 -34.52 -3.79
C SER A 141 -0.51 -35.37 -5.00
N ALA A 142 -0.65 -34.83 -6.21
CA ALA A 142 -0.28 -35.49 -7.46
C ALA A 142 1.08 -35.07 -7.99
N VAL A 143 1.75 -34.11 -7.34
CA VAL A 143 3.13 -33.69 -7.64
C VAL A 143 4.08 -34.64 -6.93
N PRO A 144 5.06 -35.27 -7.63
CA PRO A 144 6.03 -36.12 -6.98
C PRO A 144 6.87 -35.36 -5.94
N GLU A 145 7.12 -36.03 -4.79
CA GLU A 145 7.90 -35.46 -3.70
C GLU A 145 9.29 -35.00 -4.21
N GLY A 146 9.68 -33.75 -3.90
CA GLY A 146 10.93 -33.13 -4.34
C GLY A 146 10.91 -32.53 -5.76
N SER A 147 9.79 -32.61 -6.50
CA SER A 147 9.63 -31.98 -7.83
C SER A 147 8.73 -30.75 -7.81
N GLU A 148 8.22 -30.36 -6.66
CA GLU A 148 7.26 -29.26 -6.47
C GLU A 148 7.78 -27.94 -7.04
N GLU A 149 8.98 -27.55 -6.68
CA GLU A 149 9.62 -26.33 -7.15
C GLU A 149 9.81 -26.35 -8.69
N THR A 150 10.15 -27.48 -9.26
CA THR A 150 10.32 -27.63 -10.71
C THR A 150 8.99 -27.45 -11.44
N VAL A 151 7.90 -28.03 -10.91
CA VAL A 151 6.55 -27.86 -11.49
C VAL A 151 6.11 -26.39 -11.41
N HIS A 152 6.27 -25.77 -10.26
CA HIS A 152 5.93 -24.37 -10.06
C HIS A 152 6.74 -23.43 -10.97
N ARG A 153 8.05 -23.62 -11.09
CA ARG A 153 8.90 -22.85 -12.01
C ARG A 153 8.49 -23.04 -13.48
N ARG A 154 8.12 -24.24 -13.89
CA ARG A 154 7.61 -24.46 -15.23
C ARG A 154 6.27 -23.75 -15.48
N VAL A 155 5.36 -23.77 -14.49
CA VAL A 155 4.12 -23.00 -14.59
C VAL A 155 4.40 -21.50 -14.63
N ALA A 156 5.32 -21.00 -13.82
CA ALA A 156 5.74 -19.61 -13.86
C ALA A 156 6.28 -19.21 -15.24
N ASN A 157 7.15 -20.02 -15.84
CA ASN A 157 7.68 -19.78 -17.18
C ASN A 157 6.58 -19.77 -18.26
N LEU A 158 5.55 -20.64 -18.13
CA LEU A 158 4.39 -20.63 -19.03
C LEU A 158 3.56 -19.35 -18.89
N LEU A 159 3.56 -18.74 -17.72
CA LEU A 159 2.96 -17.44 -17.47
C LEU A 159 3.81 -16.26 -17.98
N GLY A 160 4.98 -16.53 -18.57
CA GLY A 160 5.90 -15.51 -19.07
C GLY A 160 6.77 -14.88 -18.00
N LEU A 161 6.84 -15.47 -16.80
CA LEU A 161 7.69 -15.01 -15.72
C LEU A 161 9.13 -15.47 -15.98
N THR A 162 10.03 -14.55 -16.31
CA THR A 162 11.42 -14.86 -16.69
C THR A 162 12.42 -14.40 -15.63
N LYS A 163 12.11 -13.36 -14.87
CA LYS A 163 12.98 -12.86 -13.82
C LYS A 163 12.93 -13.75 -12.57
N LYS A 164 14.07 -13.97 -11.93
CA LYS A 164 14.21 -14.84 -10.75
C LYS A 164 13.31 -14.34 -9.60
N GLU A 165 13.35 -13.03 -9.32
CA GLU A 165 12.59 -12.37 -8.25
C GLU A 165 11.08 -12.57 -8.44
N THR A 166 10.61 -12.42 -9.67
CA THR A 166 9.19 -12.60 -10.02
C THR A 166 8.75 -14.05 -9.90
N ILE A 167 9.65 -14.99 -10.24
CA ILE A 167 9.40 -16.43 -10.04
C ILE A 167 9.35 -16.73 -8.55
N ASP A 168 10.24 -16.18 -7.75
CA ASP A 168 10.31 -16.40 -6.31
C ASP A 168 9.08 -15.78 -5.60
N GLU A 169 8.61 -14.61 -6.01
CA GLU A 169 7.35 -14.03 -5.54
C GLU A 169 6.13 -14.86 -5.98
N PHE A 170 6.11 -15.33 -7.22
CA PHE A 170 5.09 -16.28 -7.67
C PHE A 170 5.08 -17.54 -6.81
N LEU A 171 6.25 -18.09 -6.50
CA LEU A 171 6.39 -19.26 -5.64
C LEU A 171 5.96 -18.95 -4.20
N ARG A 172 6.22 -17.75 -3.69
CA ARG A 172 5.74 -17.29 -2.39
C ARG A 172 4.22 -17.24 -2.35
N ILE A 173 3.59 -16.62 -3.35
CA ILE A 173 2.13 -16.56 -3.49
C ILE A 173 1.52 -17.96 -3.61
N VAL A 174 2.12 -18.83 -4.41
CA VAL A 174 1.69 -20.23 -4.56
C VAL A 174 1.83 -20.98 -3.24
N ARG A 175 2.90 -20.81 -2.48
CA ARG A 175 3.09 -21.41 -1.15
C ARG A 175 2.04 -20.92 -0.16
N ILE A 176 1.78 -19.62 -0.11
CA ILE A 176 0.74 -19.02 0.74
C ILE A 176 -0.65 -19.54 0.32
N ARG A 177 -0.90 -19.71 -0.98
CA ARG A 177 -2.15 -20.24 -1.53
C ARG A 177 -2.18 -21.77 -1.66
N SER A 178 -1.09 -22.47 -1.37
CA SER A 178 -0.98 -23.93 -1.56
C SER A 178 -1.93 -24.73 -0.71
N LEU A 179 -2.47 -24.16 0.36
CA LEU A 179 -3.65 -24.71 1.05
C LEU A 179 -4.92 -24.71 0.17
N TYR A 180 -4.93 -23.99 -0.94
CA TYR A 180 -6.09 -23.75 -1.81
C TYR A 180 -5.77 -23.90 -3.30
N ASN A 181 -4.88 -24.76 -3.73
CA ASN A 181 -4.59 -25.01 -5.14
C ASN A 181 -4.55 -23.72 -5.98
N TYR A 182 -3.41 -23.35 -6.47
CA TYR A 182 -3.21 -22.12 -7.23
C TYR A 182 -4.17 -22.05 -8.44
N LEU A 183 -4.87 -20.91 -8.58
CA LEU A 183 -5.87 -20.69 -9.60
C LEU A 183 -5.40 -19.65 -10.60
N VAL A 184 -5.15 -20.06 -11.84
CA VAL A 184 -4.87 -19.18 -12.98
C VAL A 184 -6.01 -19.33 -13.97
N GLU A 185 -6.66 -18.22 -14.33
CA GLU A 185 -7.74 -18.21 -15.31
C GLU A 185 -7.15 -18.28 -16.73
N VAL A 186 -7.42 -19.39 -17.42
CA VAL A 186 -6.83 -19.68 -18.76
C VAL A 186 -7.39 -18.75 -19.83
N ASP A 187 -8.64 -18.31 -19.68
CA ASP A 187 -9.34 -17.46 -20.66
C ASP A 187 -8.80 -16.01 -20.72
N GLN A 188 -7.92 -15.65 -19.79
CA GLN A 188 -7.25 -14.32 -19.77
C GLN A 188 -6.01 -14.26 -20.67
N PHE A 189 -5.60 -15.38 -21.23
CA PHE A 189 -4.51 -15.46 -22.17
C PHE A 189 -5.04 -15.40 -23.60
N SER A 190 -4.20 -14.94 -24.53
CA SER A 190 -4.56 -14.88 -25.95
C SER A 190 -4.98 -16.26 -26.47
N ASP A 191 -5.78 -16.29 -27.52
CA ASP A 191 -6.22 -17.52 -28.19
C ASP A 191 -5.06 -18.46 -28.57
N ASP A 192 -3.87 -17.91 -28.77
CA ASP A 192 -2.64 -18.66 -29.08
C ASP A 192 -1.99 -19.26 -27.81
N GLN A 193 -2.15 -18.65 -26.65
CA GLN A 193 -1.54 -19.12 -25.40
C GLN A 193 -2.40 -20.15 -24.66
N ALA A 194 -3.72 -20.05 -24.71
CA ALA A 194 -4.62 -20.99 -24.06
C ALA A 194 -4.39 -22.47 -24.47
N PRO A 195 -4.11 -22.82 -25.76
CA PRO A 195 -3.73 -24.18 -26.15
C PRO A 195 -2.42 -24.64 -25.50
N MET A 196 -1.44 -23.74 -25.33
CA MET A 196 -0.16 -24.06 -24.68
C MET A 196 -0.34 -24.45 -23.22
N PHE A 197 -1.20 -23.75 -22.48
CA PHE A 197 -1.51 -24.09 -21.08
C PHE A 197 -2.19 -25.46 -20.97
N ARG A 198 -3.13 -25.77 -21.89
CA ARG A 198 -3.78 -27.09 -21.91
C ARG A 198 -2.81 -28.21 -22.25
N ALA A 199 -1.88 -27.99 -23.17
CA ALA A 199 -0.83 -28.95 -23.50
C ALA A 199 0.13 -29.16 -22.32
N ALA A 200 0.60 -28.08 -21.70
CA ALA A 200 1.49 -28.14 -20.56
C ALA A 200 0.84 -28.83 -19.34
N ALA A 201 -0.46 -28.61 -19.10
CA ALA A 201 -1.22 -29.31 -18.07
C ALA A 201 -1.28 -30.84 -18.29
N GLN A 202 -1.18 -31.29 -19.54
CA GLN A 202 -1.10 -32.73 -19.85
C GLN A 202 0.28 -33.33 -19.61
N GLU A 203 1.33 -32.52 -19.67
CA GLU A 203 2.72 -32.95 -19.54
C GLU A 203 3.25 -32.86 -18.10
N LEU A 204 2.72 -31.93 -17.30
CA LEU A 204 3.20 -31.67 -15.94
C LEU A 204 2.38 -32.47 -14.91
N PRO A 205 3.06 -33.29 -14.05
CA PRO A 205 2.36 -34.05 -13.02
C PRO A 205 1.68 -33.09 -12.03
N GLY A 206 0.42 -33.38 -11.69
CA GLY A 206 -0.36 -32.59 -10.75
C GLY A 206 -1.01 -31.32 -11.34
N VAL A 207 -0.70 -30.95 -12.58
CA VAL A 207 -1.29 -29.79 -13.23
C VAL A 207 -2.54 -30.20 -14.00
N LYS A 208 -3.64 -29.47 -13.78
CA LYS A 208 -4.94 -29.74 -14.43
C LYS A 208 -5.55 -28.42 -14.91
N VAL A 209 -6.26 -28.47 -16.02
CA VAL A 209 -7.14 -27.38 -16.48
C VAL A 209 -8.58 -27.86 -16.32
N ILE A 210 -9.33 -27.20 -15.46
CA ILE A 210 -10.72 -27.53 -15.14
C ILE A 210 -11.56 -26.24 -15.13
N ASN A 211 -12.89 -26.36 -15.26
CA ASN A 211 -13.73 -25.20 -15.13
C ASN A 211 -13.80 -24.73 -13.67
N ARG A 212 -13.88 -23.41 -13.45
CA ARG A 212 -13.95 -22.80 -12.11
C ARG A 212 -15.10 -23.37 -11.27
N PHE A 213 -16.24 -23.71 -11.87
CA PHE A 213 -17.35 -24.37 -11.17
C PHE A 213 -16.91 -25.71 -10.56
N ASP A 214 -16.27 -26.56 -11.37
CA ASP A 214 -15.81 -27.87 -10.92
C ASP A 214 -14.75 -27.73 -9.83
N TYR A 215 -13.83 -26.79 -10.00
CA TYR A 215 -12.82 -26.47 -8.99
C TYR A 215 -13.45 -26.13 -7.64
N LEU A 216 -14.40 -25.18 -7.59
CA LEU A 216 -15.05 -24.78 -6.35
C LEU A 216 -15.81 -25.91 -5.68
N VAL A 217 -16.50 -26.73 -6.47
CA VAL A 217 -17.28 -27.88 -5.97
C VAL A 217 -16.39 -29.01 -5.45
N GLU A 218 -15.25 -29.24 -6.09
CA GLU A 218 -14.32 -30.32 -5.72
C GLU A 218 -13.43 -29.99 -4.51
N ASN A 219 -13.11 -28.72 -4.32
CA ASN A 219 -12.20 -28.28 -3.26
C ASN A 219 -12.91 -27.71 -2.02
N THR A 220 -14.23 -27.83 -1.93
CA THR A 220 -14.98 -27.43 -0.74
C THR A 220 -14.79 -28.45 0.37
N ALA A 221 -14.15 -28.06 1.47
CA ALA A 221 -13.88 -28.92 2.62
C ALA A 221 -15.17 -29.42 3.31
N VAL A 222 -16.24 -28.63 3.30
CA VAL A 222 -17.52 -28.91 3.90
C VAL A 222 -18.61 -28.89 2.82
N PRO A 223 -19.06 -30.05 2.29
CA PRO A 223 -19.99 -30.11 1.17
C PRO A 223 -21.35 -29.43 1.42
N ASP A 224 -21.78 -29.33 2.67
CA ASP A 224 -23.01 -28.66 3.06
C ASP A 224 -22.87 -27.12 3.15
N LEU A 225 -21.69 -26.61 3.06
CA LEU A 225 -21.44 -25.18 3.06
C LEU A 225 -21.77 -24.56 1.69
N SER A 226 -22.45 -23.43 1.73
CA SER A 226 -22.73 -22.63 0.54
C SER A 226 -21.49 -21.85 0.10
N VAL A 227 -21.00 -22.09 -1.11
CA VAL A 227 -19.77 -21.49 -1.65
C VAL A 227 -20.11 -20.50 -2.75
N VAL A 228 -19.46 -19.33 -2.74
CA VAL A 228 -19.65 -18.30 -3.76
C VAL A 228 -19.03 -18.73 -5.08
N ILE A 229 -19.86 -18.79 -6.13
CA ILE A 229 -19.41 -19.03 -7.52
C ILE A 229 -19.01 -17.72 -8.18
N LYS A 230 -19.89 -16.71 -8.09
CA LYS A 230 -19.69 -15.39 -8.68
C LYS A 230 -20.45 -14.32 -7.92
N ARG A 231 -19.78 -13.23 -7.65
CA ARG A 231 -20.36 -11.99 -7.09
C ARG A 231 -20.65 -11.01 -8.22
N ASP A 232 -21.47 -10.03 -7.92
CA ASP A 232 -21.87 -8.95 -8.83
C ASP A 232 -22.41 -9.42 -10.17
N VAL A 233 -23.35 -10.36 -10.08
CA VAL A 233 -24.06 -10.88 -11.26
C VAL A 233 -25.13 -9.90 -11.70
N SER A 234 -25.24 -9.64 -13.00
CA SER A 234 -26.26 -8.75 -13.51
C SER A 234 -27.67 -9.23 -13.15
N ARG A 235 -28.59 -8.30 -12.94
CA ARG A 235 -29.97 -8.60 -12.59
C ARG A 235 -30.63 -9.55 -13.59
N GLU A 236 -30.31 -9.40 -14.88
CA GLU A 236 -30.86 -10.24 -15.94
C GLU A 236 -30.43 -11.71 -15.78
N ILE A 237 -29.16 -11.95 -15.53
CA ILE A 237 -28.62 -13.29 -15.29
C ILE A 237 -29.21 -13.87 -14.00
N ALA A 238 -29.26 -13.08 -12.92
CA ALA A 238 -29.83 -13.50 -11.65
C ALA A 238 -31.29 -13.93 -11.81
N MET A 239 -32.09 -13.12 -12.47
CA MET A 239 -33.51 -13.48 -12.74
C MET A 239 -33.66 -14.71 -13.64
N THR A 240 -32.77 -14.90 -14.60
CA THR A 240 -32.77 -16.10 -15.45
C THR A 240 -32.46 -17.36 -14.63
N LEU A 241 -31.47 -17.29 -13.71
CA LEU A 241 -31.16 -18.42 -12.84
C LEU A 241 -32.32 -18.71 -11.85
N GLU A 242 -32.91 -17.66 -11.26
CA GLU A 242 -34.05 -17.81 -10.34
C GLU A 242 -35.27 -18.42 -11.05
N ALA A 243 -35.59 -18.01 -12.26
CA ALA A 243 -36.66 -18.58 -13.04
C ALA A 243 -36.47 -20.10 -13.33
N ASN A 244 -35.21 -20.53 -13.37
CA ASN A 244 -34.83 -21.92 -13.58
C ASN A 244 -34.49 -22.68 -12.29
N ARG A 245 -34.72 -22.11 -11.12
CA ARG A 245 -34.32 -22.65 -9.80
C ARG A 245 -34.72 -24.12 -9.58
N LEU A 246 -35.90 -24.54 -10.05
CA LEU A 246 -36.36 -25.91 -9.92
C LEU A 246 -35.50 -26.92 -10.71
N TYR A 247 -34.81 -26.48 -11.75
CA TYR A 247 -33.91 -27.27 -12.58
C TYR A 247 -32.43 -27.12 -12.19
N LEU A 248 -32.13 -26.28 -11.18
CA LEU A 248 -30.77 -25.97 -10.70
C LEU A 248 -30.63 -26.32 -9.23
N PRO A 249 -30.88 -27.59 -8.81
CA PRO A 249 -30.72 -28.00 -7.42
C PRO A 249 -29.27 -27.73 -6.95
N GLY A 250 -29.12 -27.21 -5.76
CA GLY A 250 -27.83 -26.85 -5.16
C GLY A 250 -27.28 -25.50 -5.57
N ILE A 251 -27.94 -24.74 -6.45
CA ILE A 251 -27.61 -23.36 -6.78
C ILE A 251 -28.50 -22.42 -5.96
N GLU A 252 -27.87 -21.45 -5.31
CA GLU A 252 -28.53 -20.44 -4.49
C GLU A 252 -28.20 -19.04 -5.01
N LEU A 253 -29.22 -18.18 -4.95
CA LEU A 253 -29.07 -16.74 -5.25
C LEU A 253 -29.19 -15.95 -3.96
N ASN A 254 -28.24 -15.06 -3.74
CA ASN A 254 -28.25 -14.11 -2.64
C ASN A 254 -28.36 -12.68 -3.21
N ASP A 255 -29.46 -12.00 -2.92
CA ASP A 255 -29.74 -10.63 -3.37
C ASP A 255 -29.41 -9.58 -2.30
N THR A 256 -28.92 -10.01 -1.15
CA THR A 256 -28.55 -9.16 -0.03
C THR A 256 -27.04 -9.06 0.17
N ALA A 257 -26.27 -9.67 -0.73
CA ALA A 257 -24.83 -9.62 -0.68
C ALA A 257 -24.33 -8.18 -0.84
N LEU A 258 -23.35 -7.81 -0.04
CA LEU A 258 -22.69 -6.51 -0.08
C LEU A 258 -21.26 -6.69 -0.61
N VAL A 259 -20.90 -5.85 -1.57
CA VAL A 259 -19.54 -5.80 -2.11
C VAL A 259 -18.98 -4.41 -1.87
N ARG A 260 -17.71 -4.34 -1.46
CA ARG A 260 -17.01 -3.07 -1.28
C ARG A 260 -16.88 -2.37 -2.63
N SER A 261 -17.13 -1.08 -2.65
CA SER A 261 -17.05 -0.23 -3.84
C SER A 261 -16.24 1.02 -3.53
N TYR A 262 -15.43 1.44 -4.49
CA TYR A 262 -14.57 2.62 -4.37
C TYR A 262 -14.98 3.66 -5.42
N PRO A 263 -16.02 4.47 -5.15
CA PRO A 263 -16.58 5.43 -6.12
C PRO A 263 -15.59 6.54 -6.52
N ALA A 264 -14.58 6.82 -5.70
CA ALA A 264 -13.50 7.74 -6.04
C ALA A 264 -12.51 7.18 -7.08
N GLY A 265 -12.60 5.87 -7.42
CA GLY A 265 -11.73 5.22 -8.39
C GLY A 265 -10.26 5.12 -7.94
N GLU A 266 -9.38 5.00 -8.91
CA GLU A 266 -7.94 4.76 -8.71
C GLU A 266 -7.24 5.91 -7.98
N VAL A 267 -7.77 7.13 -8.06
CA VAL A 267 -7.20 8.35 -7.44
C VAL A 267 -6.96 8.17 -5.93
N MET A 268 -7.79 7.36 -5.28
CA MET A 268 -7.71 7.09 -3.83
C MET A 268 -7.08 5.74 -3.50
N SER A 269 -6.60 4.98 -4.50
CA SER A 269 -6.15 3.60 -4.31
C SER A 269 -5.06 3.46 -3.25
N HIS A 270 -4.05 4.33 -3.25
CA HIS A 270 -2.93 4.27 -2.31
C HIS A 270 -3.28 4.71 -0.88
N VAL A 271 -4.32 5.53 -0.72
CA VAL A 271 -4.81 5.94 0.61
C VAL A 271 -5.78 4.92 1.18
N LEU A 272 -6.78 4.53 0.39
CA LEU A 272 -7.79 3.58 0.83
C LEU A 272 -7.25 2.16 0.91
N GLY A 273 -6.41 1.76 -0.05
CA GLY A 273 -6.08 0.36 -0.26
C GLY A 273 -7.26 -0.41 -0.82
N TYR A 274 -7.37 -1.67 -0.45
CA TYR A 274 -8.46 -2.55 -0.89
C TYR A 274 -8.76 -3.65 0.11
N VAL A 275 -9.94 -4.25 -0.02
CA VAL A 275 -10.29 -5.48 0.68
C VAL A 275 -10.13 -6.68 -0.25
N GLY A 276 -9.72 -7.80 0.30
CA GLY A 276 -9.59 -9.05 -0.43
C GLY A 276 -10.01 -10.25 0.40
N PRO A 277 -10.09 -11.45 -0.19
CA PRO A 277 -10.42 -12.67 0.53
C PRO A 277 -9.45 -12.92 1.68
N VAL A 278 -9.97 -13.34 2.83
CA VAL A 278 -9.15 -13.72 3.97
C VAL A 278 -8.39 -15.01 3.66
N ILE A 279 -7.12 -15.09 4.02
CA ILE A 279 -6.30 -16.29 3.90
C ILE A 279 -6.13 -16.97 5.28
N GLU A 280 -5.68 -18.23 5.30
CA GLU A 280 -5.60 -19.01 6.55
C GLU A 280 -4.62 -18.42 7.55
N GLU A 281 -3.52 -17.86 7.10
CA GLU A 281 -2.52 -17.18 7.94
C GLU A 281 -3.16 -15.99 8.68
N GLU A 282 -3.97 -15.19 7.97
CA GLU A 282 -4.69 -14.07 8.57
C GLU A 282 -5.78 -14.52 9.54
N ARG A 283 -6.40 -15.69 9.26
CA ARG A 283 -7.38 -16.29 10.18
C ARG A 283 -6.74 -16.80 11.46
N GLN A 284 -5.50 -17.28 11.38
CA GLN A 284 -4.71 -17.76 12.51
C GLN A 284 -4.00 -16.67 13.28
N ASP A 285 -3.86 -15.46 12.70
CA ASP A 285 -3.24 -14.33 13.35
C ASP A 285 -3.93 -14.04 14.70
N PRO A 286 -3.20 -14.00 15.82
CA PRO A 286 -3.75 -13.68 17.14
C PRO A 286 -4.56 -12.37 17.17
N GLN A 287 -4.23 -11.40 16.34
CA GLN A 287 -4.96 -10.13 16.25
C GLN A 287 -6.37 -10.28 15.64
N ASN A 288 -6.59 -11.35 14.89
CA ASN A 288 -7.83 -11.68 14.22
C ASN A 288 -8.62 -12.78 14.95
N GLN A 289 -8.23 -13.10 16.18
CA GLN A 289 -8.93 -14.07 17.02
C GLN A 289 -9.81 -13.39 18.05
N THR A 290 -10.91 -14.08 18.40
CA THR A 290 -11.76 -13.72 19.52
C THR A 290 -11.07 -14.04 20.85
N ALA A 291 -11.59 -13.53 21.96
CA ALA A 291 -11.09 -13.86 23.30
C ALA A 291 -11.10 -15.38 23.63
N GLY A 292 -11.84 -16.18 22.86
CA GLY A 292 -11.90 -17.62 22.96
C GLY A 292 -10.92 -18.37 22.05
N GLY A 293 -10.04 -17.66 21.33
CA GLY A 293 -9.04 -18.26 20.42
C GLY A 293 -9.61 -18.76 19.08
N GLN A 294 -10.85 -18.39 18.75
CA GLN A 294 -11.45 -18.70 17.46
C GLN A 294 -11.21 -17.54 16.48
N SER A 295 -11.03 -17.86 15.20
CA SER A 295 -10.91 -16.82 14.17
C SER A 295 -12.18 -15.95 14.15
N TYR A 296 -11.96 -14.64 14.00
CA TYR A 296 -13.05 -13.70 13.77
C TYR A 296 -13.66 -13.88 12.37
N TYR A 297 -12.88 -14.35 11.41
CA TYR A 297 -13.27 -14.47 10.00
C TYR A 297 -13.66 -15.91 9.64
N GLU A 298 -14.69 -16.02 8.81
CA GLU A 298 -15.03 -17.23 8.08
C GLU A 298 -14.19 -17.32 6.78
N PHE A 299 -14.25 -18.47 6.10
CA PHE A 299 -13.43 -18.71 4.91
C PHE A 299 -13.80 -17.85 3.69
N ASP A 300 -15.04 -17.34 3.62
CA ASP A 300 -15.56 -16.53 2.52
C ASP A 300 -15.62 -15.03 2.85
N ASP A 301 -15.09 -14.65 4.00
CA ASP A 301 -14.99 -13.23 4.40
C ASP A 301 -13.93 -12.49 3.61
N THR A 302 -14.01 -11.16 3.70
CA THR A 302 -12.99 -10.24 3.19
C THR A 302 -12.37 -9.45 4.32
N ILE A 303 -11.09 -9.12 4.18
CA ILE A 303 -10.30 -8.35 5.12
C ILE A 303 -9.57 -7.23 4.36
N GLY A 304 -9.27 -6.13 5.03
CA GLY A 304 -8.40 -5.09 4.46
C GLY A 304 -6.98 -5.61 4.23
N LYS A 305 -6.44 -5.35 3.03
CA LYS A 305 -5.14 -5.84 2.60
C LYS A 305 -4.09 -4.75 2.51
N LEU A 306 -4.50 -3.52 2.27
CA LEU A 306 -3.62 -2.38 2.10
C LEU A 306 -4.32 -1.09 2.53
N GLY A 307 -3.56 -0.01 2.72
CA GLY A 307 -4.08 1.33 3.02
C GLY A 307 -4.92 1.40 4.30
N LEU A 308 -5.88 2.33 4.32
CA LEU A 308 -6.79 2.52 5.45
C LEU A 308 -7.72 1.31 5.67
N GLU A 309 -8.05 0.56 4.63
CA GLU A 309 -8.82 -0.68 4.76
C GLU A 309 -8.11 -1.70 5.67
N LEU A 310 -6.77 -1.80 5.58
CA LEU A 310 -5.96 -2.63 6.48
C LEU A 310 -5.75 -1.95 7.84
N TRP A 311 -5.32 -0.68 7.85
CA TRP A 311 -4.96 0.02 9.08
C TRP A 311 -6.14 0.14 10.05
N MET A 312 -7.33 0.43 9.51
CA MET A 312 -8.55 0.60 10.28
C MET A 312 -9.47 -0.63 10.26
N GLU A 313 -8.95 -1.81 9.89
CA GLU A 313 -9.72 -3.04 9.77
C GLU A 313 -10.63 -3.30 10.99
N LYS A 314 -10.10 -3.21 12.21
CA LYS A 314 -10.84 -3.47 13.44
C LYS A 314 -12.01 -2.50 13.69
N VAL A 315 -11.92 -1.29 13.14
CA VAL A 315 -12.96 -0.27 13.24
C VAL A 315 -14.00 -0.45 12.14
N LEU A 316 -13.51 -0.69 10.91
CA LEU A 316 -14.34 -0.80 9.71
C LEU A 316 -15.14 -2.11 9.66
N ARG A 317 -14.58 -3.23 10.12
CA ARG A 317 -15.23 -4.55 9.99
C ARG A 317 -16.48 -4.71 10.86
N GLY A 318 -16.63 -3.95 11.95
CA GLY A 318 -17.71 -4.13 12.93
C GLY A 318 -17.57 -5.40 13.78
N ASN A 319 -18.65 -5.83 14.39
CA ASN A 319 -18.70 -7.04 15.20
C ASN A 319 -19.70 -8.04 14.62
N ARG A 320 -19.24 -9.28 14.42
CA ARG A 320 -20.06 -10.37 13.87
C ARG A 320 -21.22 -10.72 14.80
N GLY A 321 -22.38 -10.92 14.21
CA GLY A 321 -23.55 -11.49 14.83
C GLY A 321 -23.79 -12.90 14.37
N GLY A 322 -25.01 -13.39 14.59
CA GLY A 322 -25.47 -14.66 14.07
C GLY A 322 -26.74 -15.14 14.70
N LYS A 323 -27.29 -16.18 14.10
CA LYS A 323 -28.52 -16.87 14.51
C LYS A 323 -28.22 -18.28 14.95
N PHE A 324 -28.80 -18.67 16.05
CA PHE A 324 -28.83 -20.05 16.49
C PHE A 324 -30.17 -20.63 16.07
N VAL A 325 -30.12 -21.53 15.08
CA VAL A 325 -31.32 -22.05 14.41
C VAL A 325 -31.43 -23.58 14.54
N GLU A 326 -32.62 -24.07 14.55
CA GLU A 326 -32.91 -25.49 14.29
C GLU A 326 -32.95 -25.70 12.78
N VAL A 327 -32.24 -26.73 12.31
CA VAL A 327 -32.21 -27.11 10.88
C VAL A 327 -32.68 -28.52 10.69
N ASP A 328 -33.37 -28.81 9.59
CA ASP A 328 -33.77 -30.15 9.20
C ASP A 328 -32.59 -30.94 8.61
N GLY A 329 -32.82 -32.20 8.22
CA GLY A 329 -31.77 -33.03 7.62
C GLY A 329 -31.29 -32.60 6.25
N LEU A 330 -31.84 -31.54 5.68
CA LEU A 330 -31.37 -30.89 4.46
C LEU A 330 -30.64 -29.56 4.78
N GLY A 331 -30.47 -29.24 6.08
CA GLY A 331 -29.85 -28.00 6.52
C GLY A 331 -30.75 -26.77 6.35
N ILE A 332 -32.05 -26.97 6.12
CA ILE A 332 -33.04 -25.88 6.00
C ILE A 332 -33.44 -25.43 7.41
N GLU A 333 -33.41 -24.12 7.63
CA GLU A 333 -33.82 -23.50 8.89
C GLU A 333 -35.33 -23.76 9.13
N THR A 334 -35.65 -24.37 10.27
CA THR A 334 -37.01 -24.69 10.70
C THR A 334 -37.48 -23.78 11.82
N ARG A 335 -36.59 -23.32 12.70
CA ARG A 335 -36.93 -22.47 13.81
C ARG A 335 -35.75 -21.63 14.28
N LEU A 336 -35.94 -20.34 14.47
CA LEU A 336 -35.02 -19.46 15.15
C LEU A 336 -35.08 -19.70 16.66
N ILE A 337 -33.93 -20.01 17.28
CA ILE A 337 -33.81 -20.23 18.72
C ILE A 337 -33.37 -18.93 19.42
N TYR A 338 -32.31 -18.32 18.89
CA TYR A 338 -31.71 -17.11 19.42
C TYR A 338 -31.03 -16.34 18.29
N GLU A 339 -31.09 -15.02 18.36
CA GLU A 339 -30.43 -14.10 17.42
C GLU A 339 -29.56 -13.09 18.19
N ASN A 340 -28.32 -12.94 17.75
CA ASN A 340 -27.44 -11.87 18.14
C ASN A 340 -27.15 -11.03 16.89
N PRO A 341 -27.79 -9.88 16.71
CA PRO A 341 -27.61 -9.10 15.50
C PRO A 341 -26.17 -8.61 15.33
N PRO A 342 -25.64 -8.58 14.11
CA PRO A 342 -24.31 -8.02 13.87
C PRO A 342 -24.29 -6.52 14.17
N VAL A 343 -23.15 -6.03 14.68
CA VAL A 343 -22.92 -4.61 14.90
C VAL A 343 -22.13 -4.05 13.72
N PRO A 344 -22.68 -3.12 12.94
CA PRO A 344 -21.98 -2.51 11.80
C PRO A 344 -20.65 -1.88 12.22
N GLY A 345 -19.71 -1.84 11.28
CA GLY A 345 -18.48 -1.08 11.44
C GLY A 345 -18.74 0.43 11.54
N ARG A 346 -17.82 1.14 12.15
CA ARG A 346 -17.88 2.59 12.24
C ARG A 346 -17.41 3.21 10.94
N ASN A 347 -18.05 4.29 10.53
CA ASN A 347 -17.65 5.05 9.37
C ASN A 347 -16.45 5.95 9.72
N LEU A 348 -15.59 6.20 8.73
CA LEU A 348 -14.45 7.08 8.85
C LEU A 348 -14.68 8.36 8.05
N LYS A 349 -14.26 9.48 8.60
CA LYS A 349 -14.14 10.73 7.87
C LYS A 349 -12.68 11.14 7.84
N LEU A 350 -12.16 11.41 6.65
CA LEU A 350 -10.76 11.71 6.44
C LEU A 350 -10.50 13.21 6.39
N THR A 351 -9.22 13.57 6.51
CA THR A 351 -8.74 14.93 6.27
C THR A 351 -8.57 15.22 4.77
N ILE A 352 -8.50 14.19 3.94
CA ILE A 352 -8.36 14.30 2.48
C ILE A 352 -9.51 15.10 1.88
N ASP A 353 -9.17 15.99 0.97
CA ASP A 353 -10.07 16.67 0.07
C ASP A 353 -10.05 15.99 -1.29
N LEU A 354 -11.13 15.31 -1.68
CA LEU A 354 -11.17 14.50 -2.91
C LEU A 354 -10.90 15.34 -4.17
N GLU A 355 -11.36 16.58 -4.23
CA GLU A 355 -11.14 17.45 -5.39
C GLU A 355 -9.67 17.83 -5.50
N LEU A 356 -9.03 18.18 -4.38
CA LEU A 356 -7.60 18.49 -4.34
C LEU A 356 -6.75 17.24 -4.63
N GLN A 357 -7.15 16.06 -4.10
CA GLN A 357 -6.51 14.79 -4.39
C GLN A 357 -6.54 14.47 -5.89
N ALA A 358 -7.71 14.64 -6.52
CA ALA A 358 -7.86 14.41 -7.95
C ALA A 358 -7.02 15.41 -8.78
N ALA A 359 -7.01 16.69 -8.38
CA ALA A 359 -6.17 17.71 -9.00
C ALA A 359 -4.68 17.40 -8.88
N ALA A 360 -4.24 16.99 -7.68
CA ALA A 360 -2.84 16.61 -7.44
C ALA A 360 -2.42 15.37 -8.27
N THR A 361 -3.30 14.38 -8.37
CA THR A 361 -3.06 13.18 -9.17
C THR A 361 -2.96 13.51 -10.66
N ALA A 362 -3.89 14.28 -11.18
CA ALA A 362 -3.89 14.71 -12.58
C ALA A 362 -2.66 15.56 -12.92
N ALA A 363 -2.29 16.50 -12.03
CA ALA A 363 -1.08 17.30 -12.22
C ALA A 363 0.19 16.44 -12.23
N LEU A 364 0.27 15.42 -11.37
CA LEU A 364 1.39 14.50 -11.31
C LEU A 364 1.51 13.65 -12.58
N GLU A 365 0.41 13.08 -13.05
CA GLU A 365 0.37 12.26 -14.27
C GLU A 365 0.76 13.09 -15.49
N GLU A 366 0.16 14.26 -15.67
CA GLU A 366 0.49 15.19 -16.75
C GLU A 366 1.96 15.62 -16.69
N GLY A 367 2.48 15.90 -15.48
CA GLY A 367 3.87 16.32 -15.30
C GLY A 367 4.88 15.23 -15.63
N LEU A 368 4.59 13.97 -15.29
CA LEU A 368 5.42 12.81 -15.66
C LEU A 368 5.45 12.63 -17.20
N PHE A 369 4.29 12.69 -17.83
CA PHE A 369 4.19 12.62 -19.30
C PHE A 369 4.96 13.77 -19.96
N PHE A 370 4.74 15.01 -19.50
CA PHE A 370 5.42 16.20 -20.01
C PHE A 370 6.94 16.09 -19.86
N SER A 371 7.43 15.60 -18.69
CA SER A 371 8.86 15.42 -18.45
C SER A 371 9.51 14.51 -19.50
N ASN A 372 8.87 13.39 -19.84
CA ASN A 372 9.39 12.45 -20.82
C ASN A 372 9.38 13.04 -22.23
N GLU A 373 8.27 13.69 -22.63
CA GLU A 373 8.11 14.25 -23.96
C GLU A 373 9.04 15.46 -24.21
N ASP A 374 9.10 16.40 -23.27
CA ASP A 374 9.93 17.59 -23.40
C ASP A 374 11.42 17.27 -23.47
N ARG A 375 11.91 16.35 -22.62
CA ARG A 375 13.30 15.88 -22.66
C ARG A 375 13.63 15.18 -23.98
N TYR A 376 12.73 14.32 -24.46
CA TYR A 376 12.89 13.66 -25.76
C TYR A 376 12.97 14.67 -26.91
N LEU A 377 12.10 15.70 -26.91
CA LEU A 377 12.12 16.76 -27.92
C LEU A 377 13.36 17.64 -27.87
N LYS A 378 13.87 17.94 -26.66
CA LYS A 378 15.11 18.67 -26.46
C LYS A 378 16.32 17.93 -27.00
N ASP A 379 16.39 16.62 -26.78
CA ASP A 379 17.46 15.78 -27.32
C ASP A 379 17.39 15.67 -28.85
N GLN A 380 16.21 15.58 -29.42
CA GLN A 380 16.05 15.61 -30.88
C GLN A 380 16.52 16.92 -31.50
N LYS A 381 16.34 18.04 -30.83
CA LYS A 381 16.83 19.36 -31.30
C LYS A 381 18.36 19.50 -31.22
N LYS A 382 18.99 18.85 -30.23
CA LYS A 382 20.45 18.83 -30.06
C LYS A 382 21.14 17.87 -31.07
N ALA A 383 20.39 17.21 -31.93
CA ALA A 383 20.72 16.04 -32.74
C ALA A 383 22.19 15.93 -33.17
N ASP A 384 22.93 15.11 -32.48
CA ASP A 384 24.00 14.30 -33.01
C ASP A 384 23.36 13.01 -33.56
N PRO A 385 23.43 12.71 -34.86
CA PRO A 385 22.82 11.51 -35.43
C PRO A 385 23.43 10.19 -34.95
N GLU A 386 24.55 10.25 -34.24
CA GLU A 386 25.30 9.10 -33.72
C GLU A 386 24.97 8.78 -32.25
N LEU A 387 24.26 9.66 -31.54
CA LEU A 387 23.78 9.34 -30.18
C LEU A 387 22.56 8.41 -30.27
N GLU A 388 22.68 7.24 -29.66
CA GLU A 388 21.55 6.35 -29.41
C GLU A 388 20.44 7.14 -28.69
N ARG A 389 19.20 6.98 -29.17
CA ARG A 389 18.03 7.68 -28.63
C ARG A 389 17.86 7.30 -27.17
N HIS A 390 18.12 8.25 -26.28
CA HIS A 390 17.83 8.06 -24.86
C HIS A 390 16.31 7.95 -24.65
N GLU A 391 15.86 6.88 -24.01
CA GLU A 391 14.47 6.68 -23.65
C GLU A 391 14.24 7.18 -22.23
N TYR A 392 13.53 8.30 -22.09
CA TYR A 392 13.18 8.84 -20.79
C TYR A 392 12.04 8.04 -20.15
N ARG A 393 12.19 7.64 -18.88
CA ARG A 393 11.32 6.69 -18.18
C ARG A 393 10.74 7.23 -16.87
N ALA A 394 10.48 8.53 -16.79
CA ALA A 394 9.74 9.05 -15.64
C ALA A 394 8.36 8.40 -15.60
N GLY A 395 8.15 7.46 -14.69
CA GLY A 395 6.93 6.67 -14.62
C GLY A 395 6.37 6.56 -13.20
N ALA A 396 7.04 7.16 -12.21
CA ALA A 396 6.59 7.15 -10.83
C ALA A 396 6.80 8.51 -10.16
N GLY A 397 5.95 8.83 -9.19
CA GLY A 397 6.07 10.06 -8.46
C GLY A 397 5.05 10.19 -7.33
N ALA A 398 5.15 11.31 -6.61
CA ALA A 398 4.25 11.62 -5.51
C ALA A 398 4.00 13.11 -5.38
N VAL A 399 2.81 13.46 -4.88
CA VAL A 399 2.46 14.80 -4.42
C VAL A 399 1.86 14.71 -3.03
N VAL A 400 2.43 15.44 -2.09
CA VAL A 400 1.95 15.52 -0.70
C VAL A 400 1.50 16.95 -0.42
N VAL A 401 0.28 17.11 0.08
CA VAL A 401 -0.28 18.40 0.50
C VAL A 401 -0.70 18.33 1.96
N LEU A 402 -0.08 19.17 2.80
CA LEU A 402 -0.36 19.24 4.24
C LEU A 402 -0.85 20.63 4.65
N ASP A 403 -1.80 20.67 5.57
CA ASP A 403 -2.12 21.88 6.34
C ASP A 403 -1.03 22.10 7.40
N VAL A 404 -0.29 23.20 7.29
CA VAL A 404 0.87 23.49 8.17
C VAL A 404 0.48 23.73 9.62
N ARG A 405 -0.79 24.06 9.89
CA ARG A 405 -1.29 24.46 11.21
C ARG A 405 -1.58 23.29 12.11
N ASN A 406 -1.86 22.11 11.53
CA ASN A 406 -2.36 20.97 12.29
C ASN A 406 -1.88 19.60 11.77
N GLY A 407 -1.17 19.54 10.64
CA GLY A 407 -0.68 18.31 10.04
C GLY A 407 -1.73 17.50 9.27
N ASP A 408 -2.91 18.07 8.98
CA ASP A 408 -3.91 17.38 8.16
C ASP A 408 -3.36 17.12 6.77
N VAL A 409 -3.44 15.86 6.33
CA VAL A 409 -3.12 15.47 4.95
C VAL A 409 -4.31 15.82 4.08
N LEU A 410 -4.17 16.83 3.23
CA LEU A 410 -5.23 17.30 2.35
C LEU A 410 -5.25 16.54 1.02
N ALA A 411 -4.07 16.13 0.53
CA ALA A 411 -3.89 15.23 -0.60
C ALA A 411 -2.61 14.41 -0.41
N LEU A 412 -2.65 13.15 -0.86
CA LEU A 412 -1.55 12.20 -0.85
C LEU A 412 -1.59 11.41 -2.16
N ALA A 413 -1.14 12.02 -3.25
CA ALA A 413 -1.12 11.39 -4.56
C ALA A 413 0.16 10.57 -4.75
N SER A 414 0.02 9.40 -5.32
CA SER A 414 1.11 8.49 -5.69
C SER A 414 0.81 7.92 -7.08
N TYR A 415 1.81 7.82 -7.93
CA TYR A 415 1.72 7.29 -9.30
C TYR A 415 2.84 6.26 -9.53
N PRO A 416 2.59 5.16 -10.28
CA PRO A 416 1.38 4.81 -11.03
C PRO A 416 0.20 4.44 -10.14
N LEU A 417 -0.99 4.67 -10.64
CA LEU A 417 -2.23 4.25 -9.98
C LEU A 417 -2.49 2.75 -10.21
N TYR A 418 -3.33 2.18 -9.36
CA TYR A 418 -3.87 0.84 -9.57
C TYR A 418 -5.37 0.82 -9.29
N ASP A 419 -6.09 -0.05 -9.99
CA ASP A 419 -7.52 -0.23 -9.77
C ASP A 419 -7.75 -1.14 -8.55
N ASN A 420 -8.11 -0.53 -7.42
CA ASN A 420 -8.41 -1.25 -6.18
C ASN A 420 -9.72 -2.05 -6.25
N GLN A 421 -10.65 -1.71 -7.15
CA GLN A 421 -11.89 -2.45 -7.36
C GLN A 421 -11.63 -3.86 -7.89
N LEU A 422 -10.61 -4.04 -8.73
CA LEU A 422 -10.23 -5.35 -9.25
C LEU A 422 -9.91 -6.37 -8.15
N PHE A 423 -9.33 -5.92 -7.04
CA PHE A 423 -9.00 -6.82 -5.92
C PHE A 423 -10.24 -7.31 -5.18
N VAL A 424 -11.28 -6.48 -5.11
CA VAL A 424 -12.57 -6.86 -4.50
C VAL A 424 -13.31 -7.89 -5.35
N GLU A 425 -13.27 -7.74 -6.66
CA GLU A 425 -13.94 -8.60 -7.62
C GLU A 425 -13.16 -9.90 -7.88
N GLY A 426 -11.88 -9.91 -7.50
CA GLY A 426 -10.94 -11.00 -7.75
C GLY A 426 -10.02 -10.66 -8.91
N ILE A 427 -8.93 -9.95 -8.62
CA ILE A 427 -7.92 -9.60 -9.63
C ILE A 427 -7.38 -10.85 -10.33
N SER A 428 -7.28 -10.77 -11.65
CA SER A 428 -6.67 -11.83 -12.43
C SER A 428 -5.18 -11.98 -12.14
N THR A 429 -4.68 -13.20 -12.23
CA THR A 429 -3.23 -13.45 -12.03
C THR A 429 -2.39 -12.62 -12.99
N ARG A 430 -2.80 -12.51 -14.26
CA ARG A 430 -2.11 -11.69 -15.24
C ARG A 430 -2.03 -10.23 -14.80
N LYS A 431 -3.15 -9.63 -14.40
CA LYS A 431 -3.18 -8.22 -13.99
C LYS A 431 -2.39 -7.98 -12.69
N TYR A 432 -2.44 -8.93 -11.75
CA TYR A 432 -1.63 -8.88 -10.55
C TYR A 432 -0.13 -8.92 -10.87
N LEU A 433 0.29 -9.80 -11.81
CA LEU A 433 1.67 -9.87 -12.27
C LEU A 433 2.11 -8.61 -13.03
N GLU A 434 1.23 -8.00 -13.83
CA GLU A 434 1.51 -6.69 -14.44
C GLU A 434 1.86 -5.65 -13.37
N TYR A 435 1.09 -5.57 -12.27
CA TYR A 435 1.38 -4.64 -11.19
C TYR A 435 2.66 -4.96 -10.40
N THR A 436 2.96 -6.24 -10.19
CA THR A 436 4.12 -6.65 -9.38
C THR A 436 5.43 -6.70 -10.17
N GLN A 437 5.37 -6.78 -11.51
CA GLN A 437 6.54 -6.78 -12.39
C GLN A 437 6.87 -5.38 -12.92
N ASP A 438 5.98 -4.41 -12.75
CA ASP A 438 6.23 -3.05 -13.19
C ASP A 438 7.36 -2.43 -12.35
N GLU A 439 8.42 -1.94 -12.99
CA GLU A 439 9.59 -1.31 -12.36
C GLU A 439 9.20 -0.07 -11.52
N ASN A 440 8.04 0.52 -11.83
CA ASN A 440 7.48 1.65 -11.08
C ASN A 440 6.62 1.23 -9.89
N ARG A 441 6.47 -0.09 -9.65
CA ARG A 441 5.80 -0.68 -8.49
C ARG A 441 4.46 0.01 -8.14
N PRO A 442 3.40 -0.14 -8.97
CA PRO A 442 2.11 0.57 -8.78
C PRO A 442 1.45 0.34 -7.41
N LEU A 443 1.69 -0.81 -6.77
CA LEU A 443 1.09 -1.13 -5.46
C LEU A 443 1.77 -0.41 -4.29
N ILE A 444 2.93 0.22 -4.49
CA ILE A 444 3.69 0.93 -3.46
C ILE A 444 3.28 2.41 -3.44
N ASN A 445 2.89 2.91 -2.28
CA ASN A 445 2.63 4.34 -2.10
C ASN A 445 3.94 5.14 -2.08
N LYS A 446 4.26 5.82 -3.18
CA LYS A 446 5.50 6.60 -3.32
C LYS A 446 5.60 7.78 -2.37
N ALA A 447 4.47 8.25 -1.85
CA ALA A 447 4.46 9.39 -0.94
C ALA A 447 4.92 9.03 0.48
N ALA A 448 4.62 7.81 0.96
CA ALA A 448 4.84 7.42 2.35
C ALA A 448 5.56 6.08 2.54
N ALA A 449 5.51 5.16 1.56
CA ALA A 449 6.06 3.81 1.67
C ALA A 449 7.29 3.57 0.78
N ASP A 450 7.85 4.62 0.21
CA ASP A 450 9.07 4.59 -0.59
C ASP A 450 9.93 5.81 -0.26
N HIS A 451 11.26 5.70 -0.38
CA HIS A 451 12.18 6.78 -0.01
C HIS A 451 13.23 6.97 -1.10
N PHE A 452 13.72 8.21 -1.22
CA PHE A 452 14.60 8.62 -2.31
C PHE A 452 15.56 9.71 -1.83
N PRO A 453 16.72 9.90 -2.48
CA PRO A 453 17.58 11.02 -2.20
C PRO A 453 16.84 12.34 -2.54
N PRO A 454 16.75 13.28 -1.59
CA PRO A 454 15.97 14.50 -1.79
C PRO A 454 16.72 15.58 -2.58
N GLY A 455 18.03 15.41 -2.81
CA GLY A 455 18.87 16.40 -3.46
C GLY A 455 18.84 17.74 -2.74
N SER A 456 18.93 18.81 -3.51
CA SER A 456 19.01 20.18 -3.01
C SER A 456 17.84 20.66 -2.15
N THR A 457 16.74 19.92 -2.03
CA THR A 457 15.67 20.27 -1.07
C THR A 457 16.15 20.10 0.37
N LEU A 458 17.14 19.24 0.63
CA LEU A 458 17.75 19.09 1.95
C LEU A 458 18.47 20.36 2.43
N LYS A 459 18.92 21.22 1.52
CA LYS A 459 19.66 22.43 1.84
C LYS A 459 18.93 23.40 2.79
N ILE A 460 17.59 23.37 2.81
CA ILE A 460 16.77 24.11 3.78
C ILE A 460 17.17 23.72 5.21
N PHE A 461 17.25 22.44 5.48
CA PHE A 461 17.53 21.89 6.81
C PHE A 461 19.01 21.96 7.15
N MET A 462 19.87 21.82 6.15
CA MET A 462 21.31 22.07 6.29
C MET A 462 21.63 23.52 6.66
N ALA A 463 20.92 24.48 6.05
CA ALA A 463 21.01 25.90 6.43
C ALA A 463 20.62 26.12 7.90
N MET A 464 19.48 25.53 8.31
CA MET A 464 19.04 25.61 9.70
C MET A 464 20.01 24.94 10.68
N ALA A 465 20.60 23.79 10.29
CA ALA A 465 21.61 23.11 11.09
C ALA A 465 22.87 23.95 11.23
N GLY A 466 23.41 24.49 10.12
CA GLY A 466 24.58 25.32 10.12
C GLY A 466 24.44 26.62 10.95
N LEU A 467 23.25 27.24 10.88
CA LEU A 467 22.91 28.41 11.72
C LEU A 467 22.77 28.05 13.20
N HIS A 468 22.20 26.87 13.49
CA HIS A 468 22.00 26.40 14.87
C HIS A 468 23.30 26.09 15.58
N GLU A 469 24.21 25.43 14.87
CA GLU A 469 25.53 25.01 15.38
C GLU A 469 26.56 26.12 15.31
N ASP A 470 26.13 27.36 14.97
CA ASP A 470 27.01 28.53 14.78
C ASP A 470 28.13 28.31 13.74
N VAL A 471 27.96 27.34 12.83
CA VAL A 471 28.91 27.10 11.73
C VAL A 471 28.83 28.21 10.69
N ILE A 472 27.63 28.70 10.42
CA ILE A 472 27.36 29.87 9.59
C ILE A 472 26.47 30.87 10.33
N ASN A 473 26.49 32.11 9.86
CA ASN A 473 25.63 33.21 10.34
C ASN A 473 25.19 34.08 9.16
N ALA A 474 24.41 35.12 9.41
CA ALA A 474 23.90 36.03 8.39
C ALA A 474 24.98 36.70 7.51
N ASN A 475 26.23 36.80 8.01
CA ASN A 475 27.34 37.43 7.30
C ASN A 475 28.27 36.40 6.64
N SER A 476 28.02 35.11 6.81
CA SER A 476 28.85 34.06 6.19
C SER A 476 28.69 34.10 4.68
N ALA A 477 29.79 34.20 3.94
CA ALA A 477 29.82 34.25 2.49
C ALA A 477 30.86 33.26 1.96
N TYR A 478 30.55 32.66 0.83
CA TYR A 478 31.39 31.68 0.16
C TYR A 478 31.55 31.98 -1.31
N THR A 479 32.72 31.70 -1.87
CA THR A 479 32.99 31.89 -3.31
C THR A 479 32.90 30.53 -4.02
N CYS A 480 31.92 30.39 -4.89
CA CYS A 480 31.74 29.23 -5.77
C CYS A 480 32.48 29.48 -7.09
N THR A 481 33.55 28.70 -7.31
CA THR A 481 34.35 28.69 -8.54
C THR A 481 34.17 27.38 -9.34
N SER A 482 32.96 26.96 -9.56
CA SER A 482 32.54 25.74 -10.27
C SER A 482 32.56 24.44 -9.46
N GLY A 483 33.32 24.34 -8.40
CA GLY A 483 33.41 23.14 -7.56
C GLY A 483 34.50 23.24 -6.51
N ILE A 484 34.65 22.18 -5.75
CA ILE A 484 35.71 22.00 -4.77
C ILE A 484 36.53 20.76 -5.09
N TRP A 485 37.82 20.78 -4.66
CA TRP A 485 38.72 19.63 -4.75
C TRP A 485 38.96 19.09 -3.34
N VAL A 486 38.72 17.78 -3.17
CA VAL A 486 38.91 17.10 -1.89
C VAL A 486 40.03 16.09 -2.03
N PRO A 487 41.23 16.36 -1.46
CA PRO A 487 42.35 15.44 -1.56
C PRO A 487 42.10 14.17 -0.70
N TYR A 488 42.68 13.05 -1.13
CA TYR A 488 42.68 11.86 -0.30
C TYR A 488 43.60 12.01 0.90
N THR A 489 43.18 11.52 2.05
CA THR A 489 43.94 11.55 3.29
C THR A 489 45.28 10.81 3.20
N TRP A 490 45.40 9.84 2.32
CA TRP A 490 46.60 9.01 2.11
C TRP A 490 47.51 9.51 0.97
N ASP A 491 47.02 10.37 0.07
CA ASP A 491 47.79 10.97 -1.02
C ASP A 491 47.18 12.34 -1.40
N GLU A 492 47.74 13.42 -0.89
CA GLU A 492 47.25 14.79 -1.12
C GLU A 492 47.37 15.23 -2.60
N THR A 493 48.07 14.52 -3.44
CA THR A 493 48.20 14.84 -4.87
C THR A 493 47.03 14.23 -5.69
N ARG A 494 46.28 13.36 -5.08
CA ARG A 494 45.08 12.72 -5.64
C ARG A 494 43.87 13.11 -4.81
N GLY A 495 42.69 13.12 -5.44
CA GLY A 495 41.46 13.48 -4.76
C GLY A 495 40.30 13.52 -5.76
N ASP A 496 39.12 13.77 -5.24
CA ASP A 496 37.88 13.89 -6.01
C ASP A 496 37.49 15.33 -6.19
N ARG A 497 36.84 15.62 -7.30
CA ARG A 497 36.31 16.95 -7.58
C ARG A 497 34.78 16.93 -7.47
N TYR A 498 34.26 17.66 -6.51
CA TYR A 498 32.83 17.86 -6.32
C TYR A 498 32.41 19.14 -7.03
N LEU A 499 31.54 19.02 -8.02
CA LEU A 499 31.18 20.11 -8.91
C LEU A 499 29.84 20.74 -8.49
N CYS A 500 29.75 22.05 -8.70
CA CYS A 500 28.48 22.76 -8.63
C CYS A 500 27.72 22.57 -9.92
N TRP A 501 26.39 22.59 -9.86
CA TRP A 501 25.55 22.44 -11.05
C TRP A 501 25.81 23.55 -12.09
N LEU A 502 26.21 24.79 -11.68
CA LEU A 502 26.55 25.90 -12.56
C LEU A 502 28.05 25.90 -13.00
N ARG A 503 28.65 24.71 -13.12
CA ARG A 503 30.07 24.54 -13.41
C ARG A 503 30.51 25.08 -14.76
N GLU A 504 29.66 24.97 -15.77
CA GLU A 504 29.98 25.36 -17.15
C GLU A 504 30.06 26.89 -17.31
N GLU A 505 29.37 27.64 -16.46
CA GLU A 505 29.34 29.07 -16.43
C GLU A 505 30.41 29.72 -15.50
N GLY A 506 31.27 28.88 -14.88
CA GLY A 506 32.36 29.36 -14.01
C GLY A 506 31.93 29.49 -12.53
N GLY A 507 30.78 28.95 -12.14
CA GLY A 507 30.23 28.97 -10.79
C GLY A 507 29.42 30.23 -10.47
N HIS A 508 28.94 30.31 -9.25
CA HIS A 508 28.04 31.37 -8.78
C HIS A 508 28.72 32.66 -8.33
N GLY A 509 30.05 32.67 -8.22
CA GLY A 509 30.74 33.75 -7.52
C GLY A 509 30.54 33.72 -6.01
N THR A 510 30.66 34.86 -5.34
CA THR A 510 30.51 34.98 -3.88
C THR A 510 29.06 35.10 -3.49
N LEU A 511 28.56 34.16 -2.65
CA LEU A 511 27.21 34.09 -2.17
C LEU A 511 27.16 34.09 -0.64
N ASP A 512 26.19 34.78 -0.06
CA ASP A 512 25.73 34.56 1.31
C ASP A 512 24.73 33.40 1.40
N LEU A 513 24.26 33.09 2.61
CA LEU A 513 23.33 31.99 2.83
C LEU A 513 22.03 32.14 2.02
N VAL A 514 21.46 33.33 2.02
CA VAL A 514 20.19 33.60 1.35
C VAL A 514 20.33 33.41 -0.14
N SER A 515 21.36 33.96 -0.75
CA SER A 515 21.67 33.81 -2.18
C SER A 515 22.09 32.36 -2.54
N ALA A 516 22.74 31.66 -1.60
CA ALA A 516 23.09 30.24 -1.81
C ALA A 516 21.86 29.32 -1.81
N LEU A 517 20.86 29.61 -1.00
CA LEU A 517 19.56 28.94 -1.06
C LEU A 517 18.79 29.28 -2.35
N GLU A 518 18.72 30.57 -2.69
CA GLU A 518 18.09 31.10 -3.90
C GLU A 518 18.58 30.39 -5.16
N ARG A 519 19.91 30.31 -5.31
CA ARG A 519 20.57 29.73 -6.49
C ARG A 519 20.96 28.27 -6.33
N SER A 520 20.59 27.65 -5.20
CA SER A 520 20.89 26.24 -4.91
C SER A 520 22.37 25.87 -5.03
N CYS A 521 23.31 26.72 -4.57
CA CYS A 521 24.73 26.52 -4.74
C CYS A 521 25.24 25.30 -3.96
N ASP A 522 25.78 24.30 -4.64
CA ASP A 522 26.32 23.09 -4.00
C ASP A 522 27.56 23.37 -3.20
N VAL A 523 28.49 24.18 -3.75
CA VAL A 523 29.76 24.53 -3.11
C VAL A 523 29.54 25.22 -1.74
N PHE A 524 28.53 26.07 -1.61
CA PHE A 524 28.20 26.66 -0.31
C PHE A 524 27.86 25.56 0.71
N PHE A 525 27.01 24.61 0.34
CA PHE A 525 26.54 23.53 1.24
C PHE A 525 27.58 22.43 1.43
N TYR A 526 28.46 22.16 0.46
CA TYR A 526 29.66 21.34 0.69
C TYR A 526 30.47 21.85 1.87
N ASN A 527 30.64 23.17 1.94
CA ASN A 527 31.42 23.80 3.03
C ASN A 527 30.64 23.78 4.36
N VAL A 528 29.31 23.93 4.33
CA VAL A 528 28.49 23.77 5.55
C VAL A 528 28.60 22.35 6.11
N GLY A 529 28.70 21.35 5.24
CA GLY A 529 28.84 19.94 5.63
C GLY A 529 30.25 19.48 5.94
N THR A 530 31.35 20.25 5.66
CA THR A 530 32.74 19.75 5.84
C THR A 530 33.01 19.14 7.20
N PRO A 531 33.96 18.17 7.31
CA PRO A 531 34.25 17.52 8.57
C PRO A 531 34.73 18.47 9.66
N GLU A 532 34.32 18.25 10.89
CA GLU A 532 34.62 19.02 12.09
C GLU A 532 36.11 18.97 12.49
N GLN A 533 36.88 17.97 12.03
CA GLN A 533 38.27 17.78 12.46
C GLN A 533 39.28 18.34 11.44
N LYS A 534 40.04 19.27 11.91
CA LYS A 534 41.28 19.68 11.29
C LYS A 534 42.20 18.46 11.18
N PRO A 535 42.62 18.01 9.99
CA PRO A 535 43.59 16.92 9.89
C PRO A 535 44.87 17.32 10.69
N GLU A 536 45.18 16.56 11.76
CA GLU A 536 46.41 16.79 12.53
C GLU A 536 47.60 16.60 11.60
N GLY A 537 48.39 17.68 11.42
CA GLY A 537 49.59 17.63 10.62
C GLY A 537 49.46 18.03 9.14
N ALA A 538 48.28 18.42 8.67
CA ALA A 538 48.16 18.99 7.33
C ALA A 538 48.97 20.30 7.23
N LEU A 539 50.12 20.22 6.60
CA LEU A 539 50.81 21.41 6.07
C LEU A 539 49.80 22.11 5.19
N MET A 540 49.58 23.38 5.43
CA MET A 540 48.65 24.21 4.67
C MET A 540 49.07 24.27 3.19
N ASN A 541 48.73 23.26 2.42
CA ASN A 541 48.80 23.33 0.97
C ASN A 541 47.71 24.29 0.47
N LEU A 542 48.06 25.07 -0.55
CA LEU A 542 47.17 26.04 -1.17
C LEU A 542 45.77 25.49 -1.48
N HIS A 543 45.65 24.18 -1.75
CA HIS A 543 44.38 23.50 -2.04
C HIS A 543 43.46 23.28 -0.80
N TYR A 544 44.03 23.02 0.39
CA TYR A 544 43.25 22.99 1.64
C TYR A 544 42.75 24.36 2.06
N ARG A 545 43.47 25.40 1.67
CA ARG A 545 43.13 26.79 1.97
C ARG A 545 41.77 27.18 1.35
N ASP A 546 41.47 26.72 0.14
CA ASP A 546 40.25 27.10 -0.57
C ASP A 546 39.01 26.29 -0.09
N LEU A 547 39.24 25.17 0.59
CA LEU A 547 38.17 24.29 1.13
C LEU A 547 37.74 24.68 2.55
N PHE A 548 38.66 25.13 3.37
CA PHE A 548 38.45 25.34 4.81
C PHE A 548 38.58 26.80 5.27
N TYR A 549 38.76 27.72 4.35
CA TYR A 549 38.86 29.15 4.67
C TYR A 549 37.80 29.92 3.88
N ALA A 550 36.94 30.62 4.60
CA ALA A 550 36.07 31.65 4.04
C ALA A 550 36.70 33.02 4.26
N THR A 551 36.58 33.91 3.29
CA THR A 551 36.93 35.29 3.43
C THR A 551 35.69 36.03 3.95
N ASP A 552 35.80 36.66 5.12
CA ASP A 552 34.72 37.50 5.63
C ASP A 552 34.53 38.78 4.79
N GLN A 553 33.48 39.52 5.07
CA GLN A 553 33.17 40.77 4.35
C GLN A 553 34.28 41.85 4.48
N LYS A 554 35.24 41.66 5.41
CA LYS A 554 36.41 42.55 5.59
C LYS A 554 37.63 42.08 4.81
N GLY A 555 37.55 40.88 4.18
CA GLY A 555 38.65 40.30 3.45
C GLY A 555 39.61 39.47 4.33
N ASP A 556 39.28 39.26 5.60
CA ASP A 556 40.04 38.40 6.51
C ASP A 556 39.74 36.94 6.29
N LEU A 557 40.77 36.10 6.25
CA LEU A 557 40.67 34.66 6.05
C LEU A 557 40.36 33.99 7.39
N HIS A 558 39.19 33.35 7.49
CA HIS A 558 38.77 32.53 8.63
C HIS A 558 38.73 31.07 8.27
N PHE A 559 39.21 30.22 9.20
CA PHE A 559 39.05 28.78 9.06
C PHE A 559 37.57 28.42 9.22
N PHE A 560 37.04 27.72 8.25
CA PHE A 560 35.66 27.31 8.24
C PHE A 560 35.54 25.87 8.77
N GLU A 561 34.98 25.70 9.96
CA GLU A 561 34.63 24.40 10.52
C GLU A 561 33.19 24.10 10.16
N GLY A 562 32.97 23.14 9.27
CA GLY A 562 31.64 22.69 8.90
C GLY A 562 30.99 21.79 10.00
N LEU A 563 29.79 21.31 9.73
CA LEU A 563 29.01 20.47 10.65
C LEU A 563 29.67 19.12 10.96
N GLY A 564 30.29 18.50 9.96
CA GLY A 564 30.63 17.10 10.04
C GLY A 564 29.41 16.20 10.10
N ILE A 565 29.57 14.91 9.85
CA ILE A 565 28.43 13.98 9.72
C ILE A 565 27.64 13.82 11.03
N GLN A 566 28.31 13.86 12.20
CA GLN A 566 27.61 13.67 13.47
C GLN A 566 26.61 14.80 13.76
N LYS A 567 27.05 16.08 13.61
CA LYS A 567 26.12 17.19 13.78
C LYS A 567 25.04 17.25 12.71
N MET A 568 25.37 16.83 11.47
CA MET A 568 24.37 16.69 10.41
C MET A 568 23.33 15.66 10.82
N HIS A 569 23.75 14.47 11.27
CA HIS A 569 22.86 13.41 11.74
C HIS A 569 21.98 13.93 12.89
N ASP A 570 22.57 14.47 13.95
CA ASP A 570 21.84 14.95 15.13
C ASP A 570 20.80 16.03 14.79
N ASN A 571 21.15 16.95 13.86
CA ASN A 571 20.19 17.96 13.43
C ASN A 571 19.09 17.40 12.53
N LEU A 572 19.41 16.51 11.58
CA LEU A 572 18.43 15.96 10.65
C LEU A 572 17.53 14.91 11.33
N HIS A 573 18.09 14.04 12.14
CA HIS A 573 17.37 13.00 12.84
C HIS A 573 16.74 13.47 14.15
N ASP A 574 17.55 14.00 15.07
CA ASP A 574 17.10 14.31 16.42
C ASP A 574 16.38 15.63 16.53
N ARG A 575 16.68 16.58 15.68
CA ARG A 575 16.06 17.90 15.70
C ARG A 575 14.88 17.99 14.70
N PHE A 576 15.12 17.68 13.42
CA PHE A 576 14.06 17.45 12.45
C PHE A 576 13.56 16.00 12.56
N TRP A 577 12.71 15.57 11.64
CA TRP A 577 12.06 14.25 11.73
C TRP A 577 12.41 13.38 10.49
N PHE A 578 13.70 13.36 10.10
CA PHE A 578 14.20 12.45 9.07
C PHE A 578 14.66 11.14 9.70
N GLY A 579 14.65 10.05 8.94
CA GLY A 579 15.06 8.74 9.41
C GLY A 579 14.11 8.11 10.44
N GLN A 580 12.91 8.65 10.60
CA GLN A 580 11.92 8.22 11.58
C GLN A 580 10.54 8.14 10.94
N ALA A 581 9.71 7.16 11.36
CA ALA A 581 8.32 7.11 10.94
C ALA A 581 7.56 8.37 11.37
N THR A 582 6.78 8.95 10.47
CA THR A 582 5.95 10.11 10.80
C THR A 582 4.70 9.69 11.59
N GLY A 583 4.35 8.41 11.53
CA GLY A 583 3.20 7.83 12.21
C GLY A 583 1.88 8.14 11.52
N ILE A 584 1.90 8.41 10.21
CA ILE A 584 0.68 8.50 9.41
C ILE A 584 -0.15 7.21 9.52
N GLU A 585 -1.46 7.31 9.46
CA GLU A 585 -2.36 6.15 9.62
C GLU A 585 -2.39 5.28 8.34
N LEU A 586 -1.22 4.85 7.88
CA LEU A 586 -1.04 3.91 6.77
C LEU A 586 -0.08 2.78 7.15
N PRO A 587 -0.30 1.57 6.64
CA PRO A 587 0.66 0.48 6.82
C PRO A 587 1.91 0.70 5.98
N PHE A 588 3.02 0.09 6.40
CA PHE A 588 4.27 0.03 5.62
C PHE A 588 4.90 1.41 5.34
N GLU A 589 4.80 2.33 6.29
CA GLU A 589 5.49 3.60 6.18
C GLU A 589 7.01 3.40 6.16
N ALA A 590 7.69 3.99 5.16
CA ALA A 590 9.14 3.99 5.07
C ALA A 590 9.75 5.06 5.98
N VAL A 591 10.80 4.69 6.69
CA VAL A 591 11.46 5.60 7.65
C VAL A 591 12.51 6.51 7.01
N GLY A 592 12.91 6.23 5.75
CA GLY A 592 14.06 6.93 5.16
C GLY A 592 15.38 6.52 5.82
N LEU A 593 16.44 7.30 5.56
CA LEU A 593 17.76 7.07 6.14
C LEU A 593 18.48 8.39 6.37
N VAL A 594 18.89 8.64 7.59
CA VAL A 594 19.92 9.64 7.93
C VAL A 594 21.20 8.88 8.24
N PRO A 595 22.16 8.82 7.32
CA PRO A 595 23.32 7.96 7.48
C PRO A 595 24.27 8.49 8.56
N ASP A 596 25.03 7.60 9.19
CA ASP A 596 26.12 7.89 10.08
C ASP A 596 27.28 6.89 9.88
N PRO A 597 28.47 7.12 10.49
CA PRO A 597 29.62 6.23 10.33
C PRO A 597 29.40 4.81 10.86
N GLU A 598 28.57 4.62 11.90
CA GLU A 598 28.30 3.30 12.48
C GLU A 598 27.43 2.50 11.50
N TRP A 599 26.36 3.10 11.01
CA TRP A 599 25.51 2.49 9.99
C TRP A 599 26.29 2.07 8.74
N LYS A 600 27.14 2.95 8.17
CA LYS A 600 27.94 2.61 7.00
C LYS A 600 28.88 1.44 7.27
N ASN A 601 29.56 1.45 8.42
CA ASN A 601 30.45 0.35 8.80
C ASN A 601 29.68 -0.98 8.96
N ASP A 602 28.47 -0.95 9.51
CA ASP A 602 27.66 -2.14 9.76
C ASP A 602 27.09 -2.75 8.46
N ILE A 603 26.75 -1.92 7.49
CA ILE A 603 26.15 -2.39 6.23
C ILE A 603 27.19 -2.73 5.17
N TYR A 604 28.22 -1.88 5.02
CA TYR A 604 29.23 -2.00 3.94
C TYR A 604 30.58 -2.50 4.42
N GLU A 605 30.79 -2.62 5.74
CA GLU A 605 32.11 -2.90 6.34
C GLU A 605 33.20 -1.88 5.95
N GLU A 606 32.79 -0.62 5.66
CA GLU A 606 33.64 0.47 5.21
C GLU A 606 33.61 1.65 6.19
N GLY A 607 34.74 2.36 6.26
CA GLY A 607 34.83 3.60 7.03
C GLY A 607 34.15 4.77 6.33
N TRP A 608 33.73 5.76 7.12
CA TRP A 608 33.15 7.00 6.61
C TRP A 608 34.20 7.85 5.90
N SER A 609 33.87 8.40 4.73
CA SER A 609 34.74 9.28 3.95
C SER A 609 34.30 10.74 3.96
N ALA A 610 35.21 11.65 3.59
CA ALA A 610 34.86 13.06 3.40
C ALA A 610 33.82 13.24 2.27
N GLY A 611 33.89 12.38 1.24
CA GLY A 611 32.93 12.36 0.13
C GLY A 611 31.50 12.03 0.59
N ASP A 612 31.35 11.09 1.51
CA ASP A 612 30.04 10.76 2.08
C ASP A 612 29.40 11.97 2.78
N THR A 613 30.22 12.70 3.57
CA THR A 613 29.75 13.95 4.23
C THR A 613 29.34 15.00 3.21
N ILE A 614 30.15 15.21 2.17
CA ILE A 614 29.91 16.21 1.13
C ILE A 614 28.61 15.88 0.36
N ASN A 615 28.44 14.63 -0.08
CA ASN A 615 27.24 14.19 -0.77
C ASN A 615 25.99 14.32 0.12
N THR A 616 26.10 13.90 1.38
CA THR A 616 25.00 14.02 2.34
C THR A 616 24.59 15.49 2.55
N SER A 617 25.55 16.43 2.53
CA SER A 617 25.26 17.86 2.75
C SER A 617 24.36 18.50 1.70
N ILE A 618 24.24 17.88 0.53
CA ILE A 618 23.37 18.34 -0.55
C ILE A 618 22.18 17.38 -0.80
N GLY A 619 21.97 16.41 0.10
CA GLY A 619 20.86 15.46 0.03
C GLY A 619 21.06 14.36 -1.00
N GLN A 620 22.32 13.97 -1.22
CA GLN A 620 22.72 12.85 -2.07
C GLN A 620 23.50 11.80 -1.26
N GLY A 621 24.09 10.84 -1.94
CA GLY A 621 24.78 9.73 -1.29
C GLY A 621 23.77 8.81 -0.59
N PHE A 622 24.03 8.46 0.66
CA PHE A 622 23.21 7.54 1.43
C PHE A 622 21.97 8.17 2.09
N PHE A 623 21.78 9.49 2.00
CA PHE A 623 20.63 10.13 2.61
C PHE A 623 19.35 9.86 1.82
N LEU A 624 18.33 9.31 2.50
CA LEU A 624 17.04 8.97 1.89
C LEU A 624 15.88 9.56 2.71
N ALA A 625 14.91 10.14 2.04
CA ALA A 625 13.70 10.66 2.65
C ALA A 625 12.44 10.30 1.84
N THR A 626 11.32 10.09 2.52
CA THR A 626 10.03 10.00 1.85
C THR A 626 9.53 11.38 1.46
N PRO A 627 8.71 11.52 0.40
CA PRO A 627 8.03 12.78 0.09
C PRO A 627 7.21 13.33 1.27
N LEU A 628 6.63 12.45 2.08
CA LEU A 628 5.90 12.82 3.28
C LEU A 628 6.83 13.43 4.34
N GLN A 629 8.01 12.84 4.60
CA GLN A 629 8.98 13.40 5.53
C GLN A 629 9.45 14.78 5.07
N MET A 630 9.70 14.97 3.77
CA MET A 630 10.04 16.28 3.22
C MET A 630 8.92 17.31 3.46
N ALA A 631 7.66 16.92 3.24
CA ALA A 631 6.51 17.79 3.48
C ALA A 631 6.36 18.16 4.97
N VAL A 632 6.47 17.17 5.87
CA VAL A 632 6.36 17.36 7.33
C VAL A 632 7.44 18.32 7.86
N ASN A 633 8.69 18.14 7.43
CA ASN A 633 9.78 19.00 7.86
C ASN A 633 9.71 20.40 7.22
N THR A 634 9.26 20.50 5.95
CA THR A 634 9.00 21.80 5.31
C THR A 634 7.86 22.55 6.02
N ALA A 635 6.82 21.83 6.47
CA ALA A 635 5.75 22.43 7.28
C ALA A 635 6.28 23.02 8.60
N ALA A 636 7.28 22.37 9.23
CA ALA A 636 7.92 22.90 10.44
C ALA A 636 8.68 24.21 10.15
N ILE A 637 9.31 24.35 8.98
CA ILE A 637 9.91 25.63 8.58
C ILE A 637 8.81 26.69 8.39
N ALA A 638 7.69 26.31 7.78
CA ALA A 638 6.59 27.24 7.50
C ALA A 638 5.88 27.72 8.77
N ASN A 639 5.69 26.88 9.78
CA ASN A 639 4.89 27.19 10.99
C ASN A 639 5.72 27.60 12.22
N GLY A 640 7.05 27.77 12.09
CA GLY A 640 7.91 28.19 13.21
C GLY A 640 8.43 27.06 14.09
N GLY A 641 8.54 25.86 13.56
CA GLY A 641 9.24 24.73 14.19
C GLY A 641 8.33 23.64 14.77
N GLN A 642 7.02 23.71 14.55
CA GLN A 642 6.12 22.68 15.02
C GLN A 642 6.07 21.51 14.04
N ILE A 643 6.57 20.35 14.42
CA ILE A 643 6.42 19.11 13.67
C ILE A 643 5.13 18.44 14.13
N HIS A 644 4.12 18.46 13.28
CA HIS A 644 2.86 17.75 13.49
C HIS A 644 2.96 16.33 12.93
N ARG A 645 2.34 15.38 13.62
CA ARG A 645 2.07 14.07 13.04
C ARG A 645 1.12 14.25 11.85
N PRO A 646 1.48 13.80 10.64
CA PRO A 646 0.56 13.84 9.52
C PRO A 646 -0.67 12.96 9.82
N ARG A 647 -1.86 13.49 9.59
CA ARG A 647 -3.12 12.90 10.01
C ARG A 647 -4.03 12.69 8.81
N LEU A 648 -4.48 11.46 8.59
CA LEU A 648 -5.52 11.11 7.61
C LEU A 648 -6.91 11.02 8.24
N LEU A 649 -6.99 10.65 9.52
CA LEU A 649 -8.25 10.43 10.21
C LEU A 649 -8.74 11.70 10.91
N LEU A 650 -9.91 12.18 10.54
CA LEU A 650 -10.56 13.32 11.19
C LEU A 650 -11.48 12.87 12.34
N GLU A 651 -12.42 11.96 12.03
CA GLU A 651 -13.37 11.44 13.00
C GLU A 651 -13.93 10.08 12.59
N THR A 652 -14.39 9.30 13.58
CA THR A 652 -15.30 8.19 13.34
C THR A 652 -16.73 8.63 13.60
N VAL A 653 -17.64 8.23 12.72
CA VAL A 653 -19.05 8.57 12.82
C VAL A 653 -19.93 7.30 12.80
N ASP A 654 -21.11 7.38 13.40
CA ASP A 654 -22.09 6.30 13.34
C ASP A 654 -22.84 6.28 11.99
N ASP A 655 -23.78 5.37 11.85
CA ASP A 655 -24.63 5.21 10.68
C ASP A 655 -25.58 6.41 10.40
N LYS A 656 -25.73 7.29 11.39
CA LYS A 656 -26.54 8.52 11.31
C LYS A 656 -25.68 9.77 11.09
N GLY A 657 -24.35 9.63 11.00
CA GLY A 657 -23.41 10.73 10.86
C GLY A 657 -23.05 11.45 12.16
N ALA A 658 -23.43 10.91 13.33
CA ALA A 658 -23.02 11.50 14.59
C ALA A 658 -21.58 11.09 14.94
N THR A 659 -20.76 12.06 15.34
CA THR A 659 -19.35 11.82 15.72
C THR A 659 -19.26 10.94 16.95
N ILE A 660 -18.55 9.81 16.84
CA ILE A 660 -18.27 8.90 17.94
C ILE A 660 -16.92 9.25 18.58
N GLN A 661 -15.93 9.54 17.75
CA GLN A 661 -14.57 9.86 18.19
C GLN A 661 -13.94 10.86 17.21
N THR A 662 -13.27 11.85 17.73
CA THR A 662 -12.44 12.80 16.98
C THR A 662 -10.97 12.45 17.20
N PHE A 663 -10.17 12.48 16.14
CA PHE A 663 -8.73 12.35 16.23
C PHE A 663 -8.12 13.75 16.35
N ALA A 664 -7.43 13.99 17.45
CA ALA A 664 -6.82 15.29 17.72
C ALA A 664 -5.53 15.47 16.89
N THR A 665 -5.18 16.70 16.60
CA THR A 665 -3.84 17.08 16.14
C THR A 665 -2.80 16.65 17.18
N GLU A 666 -1.76 15.96 16.74
CA GLU A 666 -0.67 15.50 17.59
C GLU A 666 0.62 16.20 17.18
N SER A 667 1.37 16.67 18.16
CA SER A 667 2.69 17.24 17.95
C SER A 667 3.75 16.17 18.21
N LEU A 668 4.53 15.83 17.19
CA LEU A 668 5.67 14.94 17.33
C LEU A 668 6.83 15.64 18.04
N ARG A 669 7.08 16.88 17.65
CA ARG A 669 8.22 17.66 18.20
C ARG A 669 8.02 19.16 17.98
N GLN A 670 8.50 19.95 18.94
CA GLN A 670 8.71 21.38 18.77
C GLN A 670 10.20 21.63 18.56
N VAL A 671 10.60 21.93 17.34
CA VAL A 671 11.96 22.34 17.01
C VAL A 671 12.17 23.78 17.50
N LYS A 672 13.14 23.97 18.37
CA LYS A 672 13.51 25.33 18.81
C LYS A 672 14.27 26.04 17.70
N LEU A 673 13.58 26.84 16.92
CA LEU A 673 14.16 27.67 15.87
C LEU A 673 14.35 29.09 16.39
N GLN A 674 15.56 29.65 16.24
CA GLN A 674 15.76 31.08 16.47
C GLN A 674 15.10 31.85 15.33
N ARG A 675 14.37 32.90 15.65
CA ARG A 675 13.55 33.61 14.67
C ARG A 675 14.41 34.18 13.54
N ASP A 676 15.54 34.82 13.89
CA ASP A 676 16.42 35.42 12.90
C ASP A 676 16.99 34.37 11.92
N HIS A 677 17.30 33.16 12.41
CA HIS A 677 17.76 32.04 11.59
C HIS A 677 16.66 31.55 10.65
N LEU A 678 15.45 31.44 11.20
CA LEU A 678 14.28 31.00 10.44
C LEU A 678 13.92 32.00 9.34
N ASP A 679 13.95 33.31 9.67
CA ASP A 679 13.65 34.38 8.73
C ASP A 679 14.64 34.39 7.55
N LEU A 680 15.96 34.15 7.78
CA LEU A 680 16.97 34.00 6.73
C LEU A 680 16.69 32.84 5.80
N VAL A 681 16.34 31.68 6.37
CA VAL A 681 16.04 30.49 5.55
C VAL A 681 14.76 30.68 4.77
N ARG A 682 13.71 31.23 5.38
CA ARG A 682 12.44 31.54 4.71
C ARG A 682 12.62 32.58 3.62
N GLU A 683 13.45 33.60 3.83
CA GLU A 683 13.82 34.57 2.80
C GLU A 683 14.52 33.90 1.62
N GLY A 684 15.48 33.01 1.88
CA GLY A 684 16.13 32.22 0.83
C GLY A 684 15.12 31.39 0.01
N MET A 685 14.19 30.70 0.70
CA MET A 685 13.13 29.94 0.06
C MET A 685 12.16 30.83 -0.75
N TRP A 686 11.85 32.03 -0.25
CA TRP A 686 11.04 33.01 -0.98
C TRP A 686 11.73 33.47 -2.27
N ARG A 687 13.05 33.76 -2.19
CA ARG A 687 13.85 34.17 -3.36
C ARG A 687 13.95 33.10 -4.43
N VAL A 688 13.99 31.84 -4.06
CA VAL A 688 13.95 30.70 -5.02
C VAL A 688 12.81 30.84 -6.03
N VAL A 689 11.68 31.38 -5.59
CA VAL A 689 10.45 31.45 -6.40
C VAL A 689 10.22 32.85 -6.99
N ASN A 690 10.53 33.91 -6.23
CA ASN A 690 10.06 35.27 -6.55
C ASN A 690 11.13 36.19 -7.18
N VAL A 691 12.38 35.74 -7.23
CA VAL A 691 13.50 36.52 -7.80
C VAL A 691 13.97 35.89 -9.10
N GLU A 692 14.31 36.71 -10.09
CA GLU A 692 14.70 36.27 -11.45
C GLU A 692 15.85 35.24 -11.46
N THR A 693 16.78 35.33 -10.49
CA THR A 693 17.89 34.39 -10.34
C THR A 693 17.55 33.15 -9.53
N GLY A 694 16.32 33.05 -9.03
CA GLY A 694 15.83 31.90 -8.27
C GLY A 694 15.58 30.69 -9.13
N THR A 695 15.90 29.49 -8.64
CA THR A 695 15.82 28.24 -9.43
C THR A 695 14.40 27.81 -9.78
N ALA A 696 13.36 28.40 -9.17
CA ALA A 696 11.95 28.14 -9.50
C ALA A 696 11.28 29.37 -10.14
N HIS A 697 12.03 30.44 -10.46
CA HIS A 697 11.47 31.63 -11.06
C HIS A 697 11.33 31.45 -12.57
N GLY A 698 10.10 31.26 -13.03
CA GLY A 698 9.71 31.24 -14.42
C GLY A 698 10.42 30.22 -15.31
N ALA A 699 9.69 29.23 -15.80
CA ALA A 699 10.12 28.47 -16.97
C ALA A 699 9.78 29.29 -18.22
N TYR A 700 10.77 29.63 -19.01
CA TYR A 700 10.60 30.17 -20.35
C TYR A 700 10.70 29.03 -21.35
N ASP A 701 9.85 29.04 -22.41
CA ASP A 701 10.03 28.12 -23.52
C ASP A 701 11.22 28.56 -24.39
N ASP A 702 11.55 27.75 -25.39
CA ASP A 702 12.67 28.02 -26.32
C ASP A 702 12.48 29.32 -27.16
N ASP A 703 11.25 29.85 -27.21
CA ASP A 703 10.89 31.10 -27.88
C ASP A 703 10.94 32.30 -26.91
N GLY A 704 11.37 32.08 -25.65
CA GLY A 704 11.46 33.11 -24.61
C GLY A 704 10.11 33.52 -24.06
N VAL A 705 9.07 32.73 -24.26
CA VAL A 705 7.74 32.96 -23.71
C VAL A 705 7.65 32.32 -22.33
N LEU A 706 7.27 33.10 -21.31
CA LEU A 706 7.09 32.65 -19.95
C LEU A 706 5.94 31.62 -19.89
N VAL A 707 6.28 30.33 -19.77
CA VAL A 707 5.32 29.21 -19.77
C VAL A 707 4.61 29.08 -18.43
N SER A 708 5.28 29.51 -17.34
CA SER A 708 4.69 29.56 -16.01
C SER A 708 5.02 30.89 -15.35
N LYS A 709 4.02 31.64 -14.91
CA LYS A 709 4.20 32.85 -14.09
C LYS A 709 4.08 32.47 -12.62
N TRP A 710 5.22 32.44 -11.93
CA TRP A 710 5.26 32.69 -10.53
C TRP A 710 5.55 34.17 -10.29
N PRO A 711 4.97 34.78 -9.33
CA PRO A 711 3.93 34.27 -8.41
C PRO A 711 2.56 34.18 -9.10
N TYR A 712 1.63 33.43 -8.52
CA TYR A 712 0.24 33.31 -8.94
C TYR A 712 -0.35 34.71 -9.16
N ALA A 713 -0.59 35.08 -10.41
CA ALA A 713 -1.25 36.33 -10.71
C ALA A 713 -2.75 36.10 -10.50
N ASN A 714 -3.27 36.52 -9.36
CA ASN A 714 -4.68 36.65 -9.15
C ASN A 714 -5.29 37.57 -10.25
N PRO A 715 -6.58 37.41 -10.55
CA PRO A 715 -7.29 38.36 -11.41
C PRO A 715 -6.96 39.81 -11.01
N PRO A 716 -6.92 40.76 -11.96
CA PRO A 716 -6.60 42.13 -11.66
C PRO A 716 -7.44 42.70 -10.52
N GLY A 717 -6.81 43.06 -9.40
CA GLY A 717 -7.46 43.62 -8.22
C GLY A 717 -7.50 42.69 -7.00
N GLU A 718 -7.01 41.43 -7.08
CA GLU A 718 -6.84 40.56 -5.94
C GLU A 718 -5.37 40.55 -5.47
N GLU A 719 -5.17 40.29 -4.17
CA GLU A 719 -3.85 40.25 -3.55
C GLU A 719 -3.06 39.03 -4.06
N GLN A 720 -1.81 39.24 -4.41
CA GLN A 720 -0.94 38.21 -4.95
C GLN A 720 -0.49 37.23 -3.84
N ILE A 721 -0.63 35.92 -4.08
CA ILE A 721 -0.18 34.90 -3.13
C ILE A 721 1.30 34.60 -3.39
N GLU A 722 2.16 35.00 -2.46
CA GLU A 722 3.57 34.72 -2.52
C GLU A 722 3.87 33.31 -1.97
N ILE A 723 4.83 32.63 -2.60
CA ILE A 723 5.20 31.25 -2.30
C ILE A 723 6.67 31.20 -1.93
N ALA A 724 7.04 30.35 -0.98
CA ALA A 724 8.40 30.05 -0.66
C ALA A 724 8.67 28.55 -0.84
N GLY A 725 9.77 28.22 -1.55
CA GLY A 725 10.03 26.81 -1.87
C GLY A 725 11.50 26.52 -2.13
N LYS A 726 11.79 25.28 -2.48
CA LYS A 726 13.15 24.82 -2.84
C LYS A 726 13.04 23.72 -3.90
N THR A 727 13.77 23.89 -4.99
CA THR A 727 13.98 22.88 -6.02
C THR A 727 15.03 21.88 -5.59
N GLY A 728 14.90 20.64 -6.06
CA GLY A 728 15.88 19.59 -5.90
C GLY A 728 16.02 18.76 -7.18
N THR A 729 17.25 18.39 -7.45
CA THR A 729 17.60 17.42 -8.49
C THR A 729 18.58 16.46 -7.83
N ALA A 730 18.25 15.17 -7.81
CA ALA A 730 19.09 14.15 -7.18
C ALA A 730 19.58 13.19 -8.26
N GLU A 731 20.90 13.15 -8.47
CA GLU A 731 21.54 12.21 -9.36
C GLU A 731 21.56 10.83 -8.69
N VAL A 732 21.17 9.79 -9.42
CA VAL A 732 21.03 8.44 -8.85
C VAL A 732 22.27 7.58 -9.11
N GLY A 733 22.92 7.77 -10.28
CA GLY A 733 24.17 7.06 -10.63
C GLY A 733 24.02 5.54 -10.79
N VAL A 734 22.83 4.99 -10.63
CA VAL A 734 22.56 3.56 -10.74
C VAL A 734 22.44 3.14 -12.20
N LYS A 735 23.15 2.07 -12.57
CA LYS A 735 23.10 1.49 -13.89
C LYS A 735 21.96 0.48 -13.99
N ARG A 736 21.11 0.60 -15.01
CA ARG A 736 20.02 -0.35 -15.27
C ARG A 736 20.55 -1.65 -15.88
N GLU A 737 19.72 -2.69 -15.91
CA GLU A 737 20.02 -3.98 -16.52
C GLU A 737 20.38 -3.87 -18.03
N ASP A 738 19.78 -2.90 -18.73
CA ASP A 738 20.06 -2.61 -20.15
C ASP A 738 21.37 -1.83 -20.39
N GLY A 739 22.08 -1.50 -19.29
CA GLY A 739 23.35 -0.78 -19.33
C GLY A 739 23.23 0.74 -19.35
N THR A 740 22.03 1.31 -19.41
CA THR A 740 21.78 2.74 -19.28
C THR A 740 21.83 3.18 -17.82
N TYR A 741 22.08 4.47 -17.55
CA TYR A 741 21.99 5.01 -16.20
C TYR A 741 20.58 5.52 -15.91
N GLN A 742 20.16 5.47 -14.64
CA GLN A 742 18.93 6.12 -14.20
C GLN A 742 19.09 7.64 -14.29
N ASP A 743 18.02 8.30 -14.71
CA ASP A 743 17.95 9.77 -14.76
C ASP A 743 17.79 10.35 -13.35
N SER A 744 18.11 11.64 -13.22
CA SER A 744 17.96 12.37 -11.97
C SER A 744 16.51 12.40 -11.50
N HIS A 745 16.30 12.38 -10.20
CA HIS A 745 14.99 12.57 -9.57
C HIS A 745 14.69 14.05 -9.44
N ALA A 746 13.49 14.45 -9.82
CA ALA A 746 13.01 15.82 -9.70
C ALA A 746 12.24 16.03 -8.40
N TRP A 747 12.58 17.07 -7.65
CA TRP A 747 11.93 17.44 -6.39
C TRP A 747 11.57 18.92 -6.35
N PHE A 748 10.46 19.22 -5.70
CA PHE A 748 10.13 20.55 -5.25
C PHE A 748 9.31 20.50 -3.97
N THR A 749 9.67 21.33 -2.98
CA THR A 749 8.87 21.51 -1.77
C THR A 749 8.63 22.98 -1.54
N ALA A 750 7.40 23.36 -1.23
CA ALA A 750 7.01 24.75 -1.07
C ALA A 750 5.89 24.90 -0.06
N TYR A 751 5.76 26.10 0.51
CA TYR A 751 4.62 26.48 1.33
C TYR A 751 4.02 27.81 0.84
N ALA A 752 2.75 27.97 1.10
CA ALA A 752 2.01 29.17 0.74
C ALA A 752 0.86 29.45 1.73
N PRO A 753 0.44 30.73 1.90
CA PRO A 753 1.17 31.96 1.53
C PRO A 753 2.46 32.13 2.32
N TYR A 754 3.41 32.92 1.81
CA TYR A 754 4.70 33.17 2.50
C TYR A 754 4.55 33.80 3.88
N ALA A 755 3.71 34.85 3.97
CA ALA A 755 3.55 35.61 5.20
C ALA A 755 2.75 34.86 6.27
N GLU A 756 1.66 34.19 5.89
CA GLU A 756 0.77 33.41 6.76
C GLU A 756 0.59 32.00 6.17
N PRO A 757 1.53 31.09 6.38
CA PRO A 757 1.51 29.77 5.77
C PRO A 757 0.26 28.95 6.15
N GLU A 758 -0.42 28.44 5.13
CA GLU A 758 -1.58 27.54 5.27
C GLU A 758 -1.26 26.12 4.88
N ILE A 759 -0.57 25.95 3.73
CA ILE A 759 -0.28 24.64 3.17
C ILE A 759 1.17 24.47 2.78
N VAL A 760 1.62 23.22 2.78
CA VAL A 760 2.86 22.75 2.13
C VAL A 760 2.46 21.83 0.98
N VAL A 761 3.17 21.96 -0.14
CA VAL A 761 3.14 21.05 -1.27
C VAL A 761 4.54 20.51 -1.50
N THR A 762 4.68 19.19 -1.53
CA THR A 762 5.93 18.51 -1.89
C THR A 762 5.66 17.61 -3.09
N VAL A 763 6.46 17.78 -4.14
CA VAL A 763 6.40 17.01 -5.40
C VAL A 763 7.69 16.23 -5.57
N PHE A 764 7.54 14.98 -5.96
CA PHE A 764 8.62 14.07 -6.31
C PHE A 764 8.32 13.36 -7.63
N LEU A 765 9.30 13.29 -8.53
CA LEU A 765 9.25 12.50 -9.76
C LEU A 765 10.48 11.59 -9.82
N LYS A 766 10.26 10.28 -9.83
CA LYS A 766 11.32 9.30 -10.05
C LYS A 766 11.81 9.44 -11.49
N GLU A 767 13.13 9.65 -11.67
CA GLU A 767 13.74 9.84 -12.99
C GLU A 767 13.12 10.99 -13.81
N GLY A 768 12.55 11.95 -13.08
CA GLY A 768 11.82 13.09 -13.67
C GLY A 768 12.69 14.22 -14.23
N GLY A 769 14.03 14.10 -14.15
CA GLY A 769 14.94 15.16 -14.60
C GLY A 769 15.11 16.27 -13.57
N GLU A 770 15.04 17.52 -13.98
CA GLU A 770 15.28 18.69 -13.13
C GLU A 770 14.03 19.13 -12.37
N GLY A 771 14.18 19.36 -11.07
CA GLY A 771 13.08 19.82 -10.22
C GLY A 771 12.48 21.14 -10.65
N SER A 772 13.31 22.09 -11.12
CA SER A 772 12.90 23.38 -11.66
C SER A 772 11.95 23.26 -12.87
N SER A 773 12.28 22.36 -13.79
CA SER A 773 11.57 22.21 -15.06
C SER A 773 10.30 21.36 -14.94
N TYR A 774 10.27 20.36 -14.04
CA TYR A 774 9.21 19.35 -14.05
C TYR A 774 8.43 19.24 -12.73
N ALA A 775 9.07 19.43 -11.55
CA ALA A 775 8.36 19.38 -10.28
C ALA A 775 7.66 20.69 -9.91
N VAL A 776 8.26 21.84 -10.24
CA VAL A 776 7.69 23.18 -9.98
C VAL A 776 6.33 23.38 -10.67
N PRO A 777 6.14 23.08 -11.98
CA PRO A 777 4.85 23.25 -12.63
C PRO A 777 3.72 22.41 -12.02
N ILE A 778 4.04 21.23 -11.50
CA ILE A 778 3.08 20.36 -10.80
C ILE A 778 2.63 21.05 -9.51
N ALA A 779 3.59 21.53 -8.70
CA ALA A 779 3.27 22.23 -7.46
C ALA A 779 2.44 23.48 -7.71
N ASP A 780 2.71 24.24 -8.79
CA ASP A 780 1.91 25.40 -9.20
C ASP A 780 0.45 25.01 -9.42
N LYS A 781 0.20 23.99 -10.23
CA LYS A 781 -1.15 23.51 -10.50
C LYS A 781 -1.90 23.12 -9.23
N VAL A 782 -1.21 22.44 -8.32
CA VAL A 782 -1.79 21.96 -7.04
C VAL A 782 -2.10 23.16 -6.11
N LEU A 783 -1.20 24.13 -6.01
CA LEU A 783 -1.41 25.33 -5.21
C LEU A 783 -2.57 26.16 -5.75
N ARG A 784 -2.67 26.33 -7.06
CA ARG A 784 -3.81 26.98 -7.72
C ARG A 784 -5.13 26.28 -7.39
N ALA A 785 -5.16 24.94 -7.55
CA ALA A 785 -6.33 24.15 -7.23
C ALA A 785 -6.75 24.33 -5.77
N TYR A 786 -5.81 24.35 -4.82
CA TYR A 786 -6.12 24.58 -3.40
C TYR A 786 -6.76 25.94 -3.16
N PHE A 787 -6.17 27.03 -3.66
CA PHE A 787 -6.68 28.39 -3.42
C PHE A 787 -8.00 28.65 -4.16
N GLU A 788 -8.17 28.12 -5.37
CA GLU A 788 -9.42 28.18 -6.10
C GLU A 788 -10.55 27.43 -5.40
N LEU A 789 -10.32 26.20 -4.94
CA LEU A 789 -11.27 25.41 -4.16
C LEU A 789 -11.64 26.10 -2.85
N THR A 790 -10.66 26.62 -2.13
CA THR A 790 -10.87 27.32 -0.86
C THR A 790 -11.64 28.61 -1.09
N GLY A 791 -11.30 29.41 -2.09
CA GLY A 791 -12.01 30.62 -2.47
C GLY A 791 -13.43 30.35 -2.96
N ALA A 792 -13.64 29.31 -3.77
CA ALA A 792 -14.96 28.91 -4.25
C ALA A 792 -15.86 28.49 -3.09
N ARG A 793 -15.35 27.68 -2.17
CA ARG A 793 -16.10 27.22 -0.98
C ARG A 793 -16.47 28.37 -0.05
N ALA A 794 -15.57 29.32 0.14
CA ALA A 794 -15.85 30.54 0.92
C ALA A 794 -16.97 31.37 0.30
N ARG A 795 -17.13 31.36 -1.02
CA ARG A 795 -18.22 32.00 -1.75
C ARG A 795 -19.48 31.15 -1.87
N GLY A 796 -19.47 29.92 -1.38
CA GLY A 796 -20.56 28.94 -1.52
C GLY A 796 -20.72 28.42 -2.95
N THR A 797 -19.68 28.52 -3.76
CA THR A 797 -19.66 28.01 -5.13
C THR A 797 -19.09 26.59 -5.13
N ILE A 798 -19.75 25.63 -5.80
CA ILE A 798 -19.24 24.29 -6.05
C ILE A 798 -18.56 24.34 -7.42
N LEU A 799 -17.24 24.21 -7.45
CA LEU A 799 -16.52 24.01 -8.70
C LEU A 799 -16.67 22.54 -9.12
N ARG A 800 -16.97 22.33 -10.39
CA ARG A 800 -16.95 20.99 -10.96
C ARG A 800 -15.51 20.60 -11.29
N GLN A 801 -15.23 19.29 -11.35
CA GLN A 801 -13.89 18.77 -11.65
C GLN A 801 -13.37 19.23 -13.02
N ASP A 802 -14.29 19.47 -13.99
CA ASP A 802 -14.01 20.01 -15.32
C ASP A 802 -13.77 21.53 -15.34
N GLU A 803 -14.08 22.22 -14.24
CA GLU A 803 -13.84 23.67 -14.05
C GLU A 803 -12.53 23.96 -13.34
N LEU A 804 -11.85 22.94 -12.80
CA LEU A 804 -10.51 23.07 -12.26
C LEU A 804 -9.49 23.27 -13.41
N PRO A 805 -8.41 24.06 -13.21
CA PRO A 805 -7.43 24.33 -14.27
C PRO A 805 -6.74 23.06 -14.81
N ILE A 806 -6.96 21.91 -14.19
CA ILE A 806 -6.35 20.60 -14.51
C ILE A 806 -7.34 19.63 -15.19
N GLY A 807 -8.48 20.07 -15.64
CA GLY A 807 -9.57 19.19 -16.10
C GLY A 807 -9.89 19.23 -17.58
N LYS A 808 -8.98 19.55 -18.49
CA LYS A 808 -9.26 19.42 -19.93
C LYS A 808 -8.79 18.07 -20.42
N GLU A 809 -9.76 17.31 -20.97
CA GLU A 809 -9.59 15.99 -21.56
C GLU A 809 -8.26 15.90 -22.33
N HIS A 810 -7.36 15.04 -21.84
CA HIS A 810 -6.32 14.50 -22.68
C HIS A 810 -6.98 13.59 -23.72
N PRO A 811 -6.60 13.69 -25.01
CA PRO A 811 -6.91 12.63 -25.94
C PRO A 811 -6.35 11.33 -25.34
N ALA A 812 -7.19 10.30 -25.28
CA ALA A 812 -6.77 8.97 -24.88
C ALA A 812 -5.43 8.67 -25.54
N PRO A 813 -4.44 8.08 -24.82
CA PRO A 813 -3.17 7.76 -25.42
C PRO A 813 -3.46 7.00 -26.70
N SER A 814 -3.06 7.59 -27.83
CA SER A 814 -3.20 6.95 -29.14
C SER A 814 -2.54 5.60 -29.00
N ALA A 815 -3.37 4.55 -29.10
CA ALA A 815 -2.95 3.17 -29.11
C ALA A 815 -1.64 3.07 -29.88
N GLY A 816 -0.63 2.49 -29.24
CA GLY A 816 0.76 2.50 -29.62
C GLY A 816 1.00 2.55 -31.12
N VAL A 817 1.83 3.44 -31.54
CA VAL A 817 2.47 3.36 -32.86
C VAL A 817 3.29 2.08 -32.81
N VAL A 818 2.71 1.01 -33.34
CA VAL A 818 3.42 -0.21 -33.67
C VAL A 818 4.41 0.17 -34.77
N ILE A 819 5.64 0.41 -34.43
CA ILE A 819 6.72 0.49 -35.39
C ILE A 819 7.01 -0.96 -35.80
N ALA A 820 6.40 -1.37 -36.91
CA ALA A 820 6.79 -2.57 -37.60
C ALA A 820 8.15 -2.32 -38.25
N GLY A 821 9.12 -3.19 -37.95
CA GLY A 821 10.37 -3.22 -38.71
C GLY A 821 11.56 -3.72 -37.94
N SER A 822 11.65 -5.03 -37.73
CA SER A 822 12.94 -5.67 -37.47
C SER A 822 13.73 -5.70 -38.76
N PRO A 823 14.98 -5.30 -38.79
CA PRO A 823 15.91 -5.80 -39.76
C PRO A 823 16.79 -6.93 -39.16
N THR A 824 16.85 -7.95 -39.96
CA THR A 824 17.71 -9.12 -39.96
C THR A 824 19.19 -8.82 -39.69
N ALA A 825 19.79 -9.75 -38.97
CA ALA A 825 21.22 -9.91 -38.75
C ALA A 825 22.07 -9.87 -39.97
N VAL A 826 23.25 -9.24 -39.92
CA VAL A 826 24.51 -9.59 -40.66
C VAL A 826 25.72 -8.93 -39.94
N PRO A 827 26.98 -9.37 -40.13
CA PRO A 827 27.80 -10.02 -39.15
C PRO A 827 29.02 -9.20 -38.69
N ASP A 828 29.58 -9.71 -37.60
CA ASP A 828 30.98 -9.67 -37.13
C ASP A 828 32.03 -8.97 -37.98
N GLU A 829 32.66 -7.90 -37.47
CA GLU A 829 34.05 -7.58 -37.71
C GLU A 829 34.64 -6.78 -36.51
N SER A 830 35.75 -7.33 -36.06
CA SER A 830 36.66 -6.90 -35.02
C SER A 830 37.17 -5.45 -35.20
N PHE A 831 37.27 -4.70 -34.10
CA PHE A 831 38.36 -3.75 -33.88
C PHE A 831 38.61 -3.45 -32.40
N ASP A 832 39.74 -3.65 -32.06
CA ASP A 832 40.85 -3.33 -31.18
C ASP A 832 40.63 -2.37 -30.01
N GLN A 833 41.32 -2.73 -28.95
CA GLN A 833 41.43 -2.20 -27.60
C GLN A 833 41.97 -0.77 -27.57
N SER A 834 41.40 0.07 -26.71
CA SER A 834 42.16 0.99 -25.89
C SER A 834 41.56 1.10 -24.51
N GLU A 835 42.37 0.77 -23.55
CA GLU A 835 42.12 0.81 -22.11
C GLU A 835 41.79 2.23 -21.66
N ASP A 836 40.65 2.39 -20.97
CA ASP A 836 40.52 3.38 -19.89
C ASP A 836 39.81 2.73 -18.70
N ASN A 837 40.56 2.60 -17.64
CA ASN A 837 40.15 2.05 -16.37
C ASN A 837 39.09 2.95 -15.71
N PHE A 838 37.85 2.49 -15.67
CA PHE A 838 36.91 2.89 -14.66
C PHE A 838 36.65 1.68 -13.75
N VAL A 839 36.87 1.89 -12.48
CA VAL A 839 36.64 0.91 -11.42
C VAL A 839 35.14 0.70 -11.30
N ASP A 840 34.69 -0.51 -11.61
CA ASP A 840 33.34 -0.98 -11.29
C ASP A 840 33.21 -1.11 -9.76
N GLU A 841 32.53 -0.17 -9.11
CA GLU A 841 31.95 -0.40 -7.80
C GLU A 841 30.50 -0.91 -8.00
N GLU A 842 30.35 -2.22 -7.89
CA GLU A 842 29.06 -2.87 -7.73
C GLU A 842 28.42 -2.39 -6.41
N ASN A 843 27.29 -1.73 -6.51
CA ASN A 843 26.52 -1.25 -5.37
C ASN A 843 25.55 -2.36 -4.92
N PRO A 844 25.71 -2.98 -3.75
CA PRO A 844 24.90 -4.11 -3.30
C PRO A 844 23.62 -3.65 -2.57
N ILE A 845 22.80 -2.80 -3.19
CA ILE A 845 21.56 -2.34 -2.54
C ILE A 845 20.40 -3.36 -2.64
N ASP A 846 20.57 -4.46 -3.38
CA ASP A 846 19.47 -5.40 -3.65
C ASP A 846 19.33 -6.57 -2.66
N GLU A 847 20.06 -6.62 -1.55
CA GLU A 847 19.90 -7.67 -0.54
C GLU A 847 19.71 -7.11 0.88
N ILE A 848 18.57 -6.48 1.15
CA ILE A 848 18.02 -6.40 2.51
C ILE A 848 16.54 -6.76 2.45
N GLU A 849 16.29 -8.10 2.42
CA GLU A 849 15.07 -8.67 2.96
C GLU A 849 15.35 -9.13 4.39
N GLU A 850 14.77 -8.43 5.38
CA GLU A 850 14.06 -8.99 6.54
C GLU A 850 13.29 -7.88 7.24
#